data_5517d23b39b73434507befd9122ca0fb
#
_entry.id   5517d23b39b73434507befd9122ca0fb
#
_cell.length_a   1.000
_cell.length_b   1.000
_cell.length_c   1.000
_cell.angle_alpha   90.00
_cell.angle_beta   90.00
_cell.angle_gamma   90.00
#
_symmetry.space_group_name_H-M   'P 1'
#
loop_
_entity.id
_entity.type
_entity.pdbx_description
1 polymer ?
#
loop_
_entity_poly.entity_id
_entity_poly.type
_entity_poly.pdbx_seq_one_letter_code
_entity_poly.pdbx_strand_id
1 'polypeptide(L)'
;LLPALLSSLAPVALAQNIVRDIRPPTTATASGNPSSFTDLNGVAIFVATTEHGTELWRSNGTFGGTFLLRDIAPGADSSSPQELTSAGGYVFFTATVPGLGRELWRTDGTTAGTILVRDIRPGSTSSSITSPTAFQGQLYFAVNDGVFGAELWRSDGTPGGTNLFVDVVPGAGSSSPGELTVHGGRLYFSAFSSGIGSELWTSDGTVGGTVLVKDIRPGSGGSTPTDLTSTAGFLFFEADDGSGTARELWRSDGTTAGTQLVLDIRPGTSGSGIADVTAFGGRVVFTADDGTGSGAEPWISDGSAAGTRRILDVRPGSSGSSPSGYVALSASRLMFVANDGVSGTEPWVTDGSAAGTSVLDLSAGSGSSSPAGLTPALGRVVFAASVPGLGREPWISDGTAAGTRIIRDIANATSSSSPSEFARIGSSLFFRASDTLAGAEPWVSDGTSNGTALAGDTRLPQGSSEPTQFVRAGSFVMFRANDGVNGNELWSSDGTSAGTSLIDLGSGASNPSSMVEYNGEVFGAATIPGFGVELFRSNGTLGGTQIAADIRSGSSSSSPANLAVSQGKVFLSANSGNGVEPWVTDGSIAGTFELADIQAGTGSSSPSQFTQAGARTVFSAFRSAEGTELWATDGTIAGTGLLVDLQPGTSSSSPNHLTRVGSLAYFAATVTGLGNELWVTDGTVAGTRNVADVRVGTGSSLPEQIVGLDSGVVLFVANDGPRGQELWRTDGTSAGTFLVQELVVGSGTPNIEDLVAAGPIAYFTADDGSSGREVYVTDGSAIVQVVDLFPGAPSGADVGTLRRIAGTSLAIFAGSNGVRGLQIWLTDGTATNTVQLGSVGSRSDIGAVSLRDFTSFGQEVWFAANDAITGEEPWRLAIGGTPASVSTYGTGCRGSSPLNPAISAVGLPRVGNTAFAIQVQNGRPNAAAVLNTAFFPSNVPIGSCRLLLGFPINPLATVVTNGQGVAQTGLGIPNNPSLSGISLFGQYVILDPNGALFGVASMSDGLQMQIGN
;
A
#
# COMPACT_ATOMS: atom_id res chain seq x y z
N LEU A 1 33.34 -16.45 10.27
CA LEU A 1 32.26 -17.25 9.62
C LEU A 1 30.95 -16.42 9.35
N LEU A 2 30.66 -15.40 10.17
CA LEU A 2 29.50 -14.52 9.98
C LEU A 2 29.66 -13.58 8.77
N PRO A 3 30.79 -12.92 8.50
CA PRO A 3 30.95 -12.08 7.30
C PRO A 3 30.83 -12.86 5.98
N ALA A 4 31.13 -14.15 5.99
CA ALA A 4 31.03 -14.98 4.79
C ALA A 4 29.59 -15.42 4.48
N LEU A 5 28.68 -15.40 5.47
CA LEU A 5 27.26 -15.72 5.23
C LEU A 5 26.52 -14.55 4.59
N LEU A 6 26.86 -13.32 4.95
CA LEU A 6 26.21 -12.11 4.43
C LEU A 6 26.81 -11.63 3.10
N SER A 7 28.10 -11.86 2.85
CA SER A 7 28.74 -11.51 1.57
C SER A 7 28.34 -12.42 0.38
N SER A 8 27.69 -13.55 0.65
CA SER A 8 27.11 -14.45 -0.37
C SER A 8 25.61 -14.23 -0.60
N LEU A 9 24.98 -13.34 0.15
CA LEU A 9 23.61 -12.90 -0.06
C LEU A 9 23.59 -11.81 -1.16
N ALA A 10 23.78 -12.20 -2.42
CA ALA A 10 23.05 -11.56 -3.50
C ALA A 10 21.55 -11.55 -3.11
N PRO A 11 20.70 -10.63 -3.56
CA PRO A 11 19.30 -10.56 -3.13
C PRO A 11 18.59 -11.88 -3.46
N VAL A 12 18.74 -12.84 -2.57
CA VAL A 12 17.97 -14.07 -2.59
C VAL A 12 16.63 -13.68 -1.99
N ALA A 13 15.61 -13.69 -2.81
CA ALA A 13 14.24 -13.63 -2.32
C ALA A 13 14.04 -14.80 -1.35
N LEU A 14 14.23 -14.56 -0.07
CA LEU A 14 13.88 -15.52 0.97
C LEU A 14 12.39 -15.76 0.88
N ALA A 15 11.97 -17.01 0.74
CA ALA A 15 10.57 -17.35 0.62
C ALA A 15 9.86 -16.97 1.92
N GLN A 16 9.11 -15.88 1.83
CA GLN A 16 8.13 -15.49 2.83
C GLN A 16 6.85 -16.24 2.45
N ASN A 17 6.32 -17.01 3.37
CA ASN A 17 5.10 -17.76 3.12
C ASN A 17 4.04 -17.33 4.11
N ILE A 18 2.87 -16.98 3.59
CA ILE A 18 1.66 -16.94 4.40
C ILE A 18 1.49 -18.33 5.01
N VAL A 19 1.29 -18.36 6.31
CA VAL A 19 1.07 -19.63 7.01
C VAL A 19 -0.29 -20.18 6.63
N ARG A 20 -1.33 -19.37 6.71
CA ARG A 20 -2.68 -19.64 6.25
C ARG A 20 -3.45 -18.33 6.13
N ASP A 21 -4.30 -18.20 5.10
CA ASP A 21 -5.40 -17.25 5.09
C ASP A 21 -6.49 -17.77 6.03
N ILE A 22 -6.53 -17.24 7.24
CA ILE A 22 -7.43 -17.67 8.31
C ILE A 22 -8.82 -17.10 8.11
N ARG A 23 -8.89 -15.86 7.63
CA ARG A 23 -10.15 -15.16 7.37
C ARG A 23 -10.26 -14.79 5.89
N PRO A 24 -10.65 -15.74 5.01
CA PRO A 24 -10.84 -15.44 3.60
C PRO A 24 -11.90 -14.34 3.41
N PRO A 25 -11.75 -13.48 2.40
CA PRO A 25 -12.61 -12.33 2.19
C PRO A 25 -14.08 -12.76 2.06
N THR A 26 -14.94 -12.21 2.89
CA THR A 26 -16.39 -12.22 2.68
C THR A 26 -16.73 -11.12 1.68
N THR A 27 -17.68 -11.35 0.78
CA THR A 27 -18.13 -10.44 -0.28
C THR A 27 -18.34 -9.00 0.23
N ALA A 28 -17.30 -8.19 0.21
CA ALA A 28 -17.37 -6.77 0.50
C ALA A 28 -17.08 -5.99 -0.80
N THR A 29 -18.00 -5.12 -1.18
CA THR A 29 -17.88 -4.21 -2.33
C THR A 29 -17.00 -3.02 -1.96
N ALA A 30 -15.72 -3.23 -1.71
CA ALA A 30 -14.77 -2.12 -1.56
C ALA A 30 -14.46 -1.53 -2.94
N SER A 31 -14.38 -0.20 -3.04
CA SER A 31 -14.22 0.50 -4.33
C SER A 31 -12.89 1.23 -4.36
N GLY A 32 -12.09 0.99 -5.38
CA GLY A 32 -10.84 1.72 -5.64
C GLY A 32 -11.06 3.10 -6.26
N ASN A 33 -12.27 3.38 -6.75
CA ASN A 33 -12.68 4.66 -7.33
C ASN A 33 -11.68 5.22 -8.35
N PRO A 34 -11.29 4.48 -9.38
CA PRO A 34 -10.31 4.94 -10.36
C PRO A 34 -10.79 6.17 -11.12
N SER A 35 -9.86 7.10 -11.40
CA SER A 35 -10.12 8.35 -12.12
C SER A 35 -8.90 8.83 -12.91
N SER A 36 -9.10 9.83 -13.76
CA SER A 36 -8.03 10.54 -14.51
C SER A 36 -7.17 9.60 -15.38
N PHE A 37 -7.79 8.67 -16.07
CA PHE A 37 -7.07 7.77 -16.98
C PHE A 37 -6.33 8.54 -18.08
N THR A 38 -5.01 8.36 -18.17
CA THR A 38 -4.12 9.05 -19.10
C THR A 38 -3.26 8.02 -19.86
N ASP A 39 -3.15 8.19 -21.18
CA ASP A 39 -2.37 7.30 -22.05
C ASP A 39 -0.86 7.59 -21.93
N LEU A 40 -0.11 6.56 -21.62
CA LEU A 40 1.35 6.52 -21.70
C LEU A 40 1.77 5.37 -22.65
N ASN A 41 1.81 5.66 -23.93
CA ASN A 41 2.22 4.70 -24.97
C ASN A 41 1.42 3.37 -24.94
N GLY A 42 0.12 3.44 -24.71
CA GLY A 42 -0.78 2.28 -24.68
C GLY A 42 -0.92 1.64 -23.29
N VAL A 43 -0.33 2.24 -22.26
CA VAL A 43 -0.52 1.88 -20.84
C VAL A 43 -1.34 2.98 -20.19
N ALA A 44 -2.38 2.60 -19.45
CA ALA A 44 -3.17 3.53 -18.64
C ALA A 44 -2.41 3.91 -17.37
N ILE A 45 -2.22 5.19 -17.13
CA ILE A 45 -1.83 5.76 -15.84
C ILE A 45 -3.08 6.42 -15.26
N PHE A 46 -3.39 6.15 -14.00
CA PHE A 46 -4.63 6.62 -13.38
C PHE A 46 -4.47 6.77 -11.87
N VAL A 47 -5.45 7.35 -11.22
CA VAL A 47 -5.49 7.55 -9.77
C VAL A 47 -6.49 6.56 -9.17
N ALA A 48 -6.16 5.90 -8.06
CA ALA A 48 -7.11 5.08 -7.32
C ALA A 48 -6.88 5.16 -5.82
N THR A 49 -7.95 4.93 -5.03
CA THR A 49 -7.92 4.97 -3.58
C THR A 49 -7.95 3.55 -3.02
N THR A 50 -6.96 3.23 -2.21
CA THR A 50 -6.82 1.92 -1.57
C THR A 50 -6.47 2.09 -0.09
N GLU A 51 -6.03 1.05 0.57
CA GLU A 51 -5.44 1.09 1.91
C GLU A 51 -4.14 1.91 1.98
N HIS A 52 -3.48 2.14 0.83
CA HIS A 52 -2.33 3.05 0.68
C HIS A 52 -2.74 4.52 0.44
N GLY A 53 -3.99 4.87 0.71
CA GLY A 53 -4.52 6.19 0.37
C GLY A 53 -4.84 6.32 -1.12
N THR A 54 -4.93 7.56 -1.60
CA THR A 54 -5.19 7.89 -3.01
C THR A 54 -3.86 8.12 -3.72
N GLU A 55 -3.46 7.17 -4.57
CA GLU A 55 -2.15 7.10 -5.19
C GLU A 55 -2.19 6.89 -6.71
N LEU A 56 -0.99 6.89 -7.35
CA LEU A 56 -0.85 6.71 -8.79
C LEU A 56 -0.75 5.23 -9.14
N TRP A 57 -1.58 4.80 -10.08
CA TRP A 57 -1.69 3.41 -10.55
C TRP A 57 -1.40 3.29 -12.04
N ARG A 58 -1.09 2.09 -12.49
CA ARG A 58 -0.99 1.77 -13.91
C ARG A 58 -1.78 0.50 -14.26
N SER A 59 -2.18 0.41 -15.55
CA SER A 59 -2.78 -0.80 -16.11
C SER A 59 -2.44 -0.97 -17.58
N ASN A 60 -2.18 -2.19 -18.00
CA ASN A 60 -2.10 -2.57 -19.41
C ASN A 60 -3.39 -3.26 -19.91
N GLY A 61 -4.47 -3.20 -19.13
CA GLY A 61 -5.75 -3.82 -19.41
C GLY A 61 -5.85 -5.28 -18.96
N THR A 62 -4.85 -5.80 -18.24
CA THR A 62 -4.90 -7.14 -17.63
C THR A 62 -4.84 -7.04 -16.12
N PHE A 63 -5.43 -8.02 -15.42
CA PHE A 63 -5.41 -8.07 -13.96
C PHE A 63 -3.98 -8.01 -13.39
N GLY A 64 -3.06 -8.84 -13.89
CA GLY A 64 -1.66 -8.84 -13.46
C GLY A 64 -0.83 -7.63 -13.92
N GLY A 65 -1.35 -6.83 -14.85
CA GLY A 65 -0.73 -5.58 -15.32
C GLY A 65 -1.32 -4.32 -14.70
N THR A 66 -2.25 -4.48 -13.75
CA THR A 66 -2.89 -3.39 -12.98
C THR A 66 -2.34 -3.40 -11.56
N PHE A 67 -1.61 -2.35 -11.18
CA PHE A 67 -0.96 -2.26 -9.87
C PHE A 67 -0.63 -0.82 -9.46
N LEU A 68 -0.43 -0.62 -8.16
CA LEU A 68 0.08 0.63 -7.58
C LEU A 68 1.46 0.94 -8.17
N LEU A 69 1.59 2.07 -8.85
CA LEU A 69 2.84 2.45 -9.52
C LEU A 69 3.88 2.94 -8.51
N ARG A 70 3.44 3.76 -7.57
CA ARG A 70 4.23 4.21 -6.43
C ARG A 70 3.31 4.68 -5.32
N ASP A 71 3.62 4.30 -4.07
CA ASP A 71 3.12 4.90 -2.85
C ASP A 71 3.95 6.17 -2.59
N ILE A 72 3.39 7.33 -3.01
CA ILE A 72 4.10 8.63 -2.97
C ILE A 72 4.02 9.26 -1.58
N ALA A 73 2.85 9.09 -0.91
CA ALA A 73 2.67 9.46 0.49
C ALA A 73 2.56 8.17 1.31
N PRO A 74 3.67 7.67 1.88
CA PRO A 74 3.73 6.31 2.44
C PRO A 74 2.67 5.99 3.48
N GLY A 75 2.11 4.78 3.41
CA GLY A 75 1.10 4.27 4.35
C GLY A 75 -0.33 4.54 3.91
N ALA A 76 -1.20 4.93 4.85
CA ALA A 76 -2.61 5.25 4.57
C ALA A 76 -2.83 6.71 4.13
N ASP A 77 -1.79 7.52 4.12
CA ASP A 77 -1.85 8.90 3.64
C ASP A 77 -2.04 8.95 2.12
N SER A 78 -2.55 10.05 1.62
CA SER A 78 -2.86 10.21 0.19
C SER A 78 -1.98 11.27 -0.44
N SER A 79 -1.24 10.91 -1.48
CA SER A 79 -0.57 11.91 -2.30
C SER A 79 -1.56 12.65 -3.22
N SER A 80 -2.75 12.07 -3.44
CA SER A 80 -3.83 12.65 -4.25
C SER A 80 -3.35 13.21 -5.58
N PRO A 81 -2.85 12.39 -6.51
CA PRO A 81 -2.35 12.86 -7.79
C PRO A 81 -3.43 13.57 -8.61
N GLN A 82 -3.09 14.68 -9.28
CA GLN A 82 -3.99 15.49 -10.10
C GLN A 82 -3.29 16.00 -11.36
N GLU A 83 -4.07 16.54 -12.31
CA GLU A 83 -3.56 17.17 -13.54
C GLU A 83 -2.69 16.24 -14.39
N LEU A 84 -3.06 14.96 -14.50
CA LEU A 84 -2.30 13.98 -15.28
C LEU A 84 -2.24 14.39 -16.77
N THR A 85 -1.05 14.67 -17.28
CA THR A 85 -0.84 15.18 -18.64
C THR A 85 0.34 14.48 -19.32
N SER A 86 0.09 13.85 -20.47
CA SER A 86 1.15 13.21 -21.27
C SER A 86 1.95 14.24 -22.06
N ALA A 87 3.28 14.27 -21.87
CA ALA A 87 4.20 15.09 -22.65
C ALA A 87 5.60 14.47 -22.67
N GLY A 88 6.30 14.54 -23.82
CA GLY A 88 7.71 14.14 -23.93
C GLY A 88 8.04 12.70 -23.57
N GLY A 89 7.06 11.79 -23.61
CA GLY A 89 7.24 10.38 -23.21
C GLY A 89 7.02 10.09 -21.72
N TYR A 90 6.54 11.07 -20.95
CA TYR A 90 6.16 10.97 -19.55
C TYR A 90 4.68 11.31 -19.37
N VAL A 91 4.09 10.86 -18.27
CA VAL A 91 2.91 11.49 -17.70
C VAL A 91 3.37 12.36 -16.53
N PHE A 92 3.13 13.66 -16.65
CA PHE A 92 3.31 14.63 -15.58
C PHE A 92 2.05 14.72 -14.74
N PHE A 93 2.21 15.00 -13.47
CA PHE A 93 1.09 15.16 -12.54
C PHE A 93 1.52 15.98 -11.32
N THR A 94 0.58 16.43 -10.53
CA THR A 94 0.86 17.03 -9.23
C THR A 94 0.56 16.03 -8.12
N ALA A 95 1.37 15.99 -7.07
CA ALA A 95 1.14 15.14 -5.90
C ALA A 95 1.62 15.82 -4.62
N THR A 96 0.94 15.51 -3.51
CA THR A 96 1.25 16.06 -2.19
C THR A 96 2.13 15.10 -1.41
N VAL A 97 3.22 15.63 -0.82
CA VAL A 97 4.07 14.88 0.10
C VAL A 97 4.20 15.68 1.39
N PRO A 98 4.08 15.06 2.57
CA PRO A 98 4.32 15.73 3.83
C PRO A 98 5.66 16.46 3.85
N GLY A 99 5.66 17.73 4.25
CA GLY A 99 6.86 18.57 4.30
C GLY A 99 7.24 19.30 3.01
N LEU A 100 6.78 18.83 1.83
CA LEU A 100 7.05 19.47 0.53
C LEU A 100 5.82 20.18 -0.06
N GLY A 101 4.61 19.90 0.45
CA GLY A 101 3.38 20.37 -0.19
C GLY A 101 3.05 19.63 -1.47
N ARG A 102 2.23 20.23 -2.35
CA ARG A 102 1.85 19.69 -3.66
C ARG A 102 2.77 20.23 -4.74
N GLU A 103 3.55 19.36 -5.38
CA GLU A 103 4.58 19.70 -6.34
C GLU A 103 4.46 18.95 -7.67
N LEU A 104 5.33 19.25 -8.64
CA LEU A 104 5.36 18.63 -9.96
C LEU A 104 6.11 17.28 -9.92
N TRP A 105 5.43 16.23 -10.32
CA TRP A 105 5.93 14.87 -10.47
C TRP A 105 5.85 14.40 -11.91
N ARG A 106 6.57 13.35 -12.25
CA ARG A 106 6.45 12.64 -13.53
C ARG A 106 6.56 11.14 -13.34
N THR A 107 6.05 10.39 -14.32
CA THR A 107 6.27 8.95 -14.46
C THR A 107 6.56 8.56 -15.91
N ASP A 108 7.41 7.55 -16.10
CA ASP A 108 7.60 6.83 -17.37
C ASP A 108 6.82 5.50 -17.37
N GLY A 109 5.94 5.29 -16.43
CA GLY A 109 5.17 4.05 -16.23
C GLY A 109 5.92 3.00 -15.40
N THR A 110 7.08 3.33 -14.82
CA THR A 110 7.81 2.47 -13.87
C THR A 110 7.85 3.11 -12.49
N THR A 111 7.99 2.30 -11.45
CA THR A 111 8.17 2.79 -10.07
C THR A 111 9.40 3.67 -9.94
N ALA A 112 10.53 3.27 -10.56
CA ALA A 112 11.78 4.02 -10.54
C ALA A 112 11.73 5.34 -11.32
N GLY A 113 10.94 5.41 -12.39
CA GLY A 113 10.74 6.61 -13.20
C GLY A 113 9.62 7.52 -12.68
N THR A 114 8.91 7.11 -11.61
CA THR A 114 7.92 7.94 -10.91
C THR A 114 8.64 8.77 -9.85
N ILE A 115 8.92 10.03 -10.15
CA ILE A 115 9.80 10.89 -9.33
C ILE A 115 9.27 12.31 -9.23
N LEU A 116 9.64 13.00 -8.15
CA LEU A 116 9.51 14.44 -8.02
C LEU A 116 10.39 15.10 -9.12
N VAL A 117 9.80 15.97 -9.94
CA VAL A 117 10.55 16.71 -10.96
C VAL A 117 11.26 17.88 -10.31
N ARG A 118 10.52 18.67 -9.54
CA ARG A 118 11.06 19.83 -8.83
C ARG A 118 10.10 20.28 -7.71
N ASP A 119 10.66 20.62 -6.55
CA ASP A 119 10.02 21.46 -5.54
C ASP A 119 10.10 22.90 -6.07
N ILE A 120 8.99 23.37 -6.69
CA ILE A 120 8.97 24.71 -7.34
C ILE A 120 8.82 25.80 -6.29
N ARG A 121 8.10 25.52 -5.20
CA ARG A 121 7.92 26.43 -4.09
C ARG A 121 8.46 25.81 -2.81
N PRO A 122 9.77 25.98 -2.53
CA PRO A 122 10.45 25.25 -1.46
C PRO A 122 9.76 25.28 -0.10
N GLY A 123 9.65 24.10 0.53
CA GLY A 123 9.03 23.90 1.83
C GLY A 123 7.63 23.31 1.75
N SER A 124 6.84 23.45 2.82
CA SER A 124 5.50 22.82 2.91
C SER A 124 4.38 23.53 2.13
N THR A 125 4.71 24.59 1.40
CA THR A 125 3.74 25.37 0.63
C THR A 125 3.62 24.84 -0.79
N SER A 126 2.40 24.47 -1.20
CA SER A 126 2.14 23.94 -2.54
C SER A 126 2.38 24.94 -3.67
N SER A 127 2.89 24.46 -4.79
CA SER A 127 3.20 25.28 -5.97
C SER A 127 1.95 25.68 -6.82
N SER A 128 0.78 25.05 -6.58
CA SER A 128 -0.48 25.39 -7.27
C SER A 128 -0.36 25.42 -8.79
N ILE A 129 0.02 24.30 -9.40
CA ILE A 129 0.13 24.12 -10.85
C ILE A 129 -1.27 24.02 -11.47
N THR A 130 -1.49 24.74 -12.59
CA THR A 130 -2.76 24.73 -13.34
C THR A 130 -2.53 24.72 -14.86
N SER A 131 -3.53 24.28 -15.62
CA SER A 131 -3.58 24.26 -17.08
C SER A 131 -2.38 23.56 -17.74
N PRO A 132 -1.95 22.38 -17.28
CA PRO A 132 -0.82 21.70 -17.89
C PRO A 132 -1.14 21.26 -19.32
N THR A 133 -0.26 21.61 -20.28
CA THR A 133 -0.47 21.38 -21.70
C THR A 133 0.83 20.95 -22.38
N ALA A 134 0.74 19.88 -23.17
CA ALA A 134 1.87 19.41 -23.97
C ALA A 134 2.11 20.30 -25.18
N PHE A 135 3.31 20.85 -25.34
CA PHE A 135 3.71 21.63 -26.51
C PHE A 135 5.18 21.37 -26.85
N GLN A 136 5.48 21.04 -28.13
CA GLN A 136 6.84 20.76 -28.62
C GLN A 136 7.62 19.72 -27.79
N GLY A 137 6.93 18.70 -27.28
CA GLY A 137 7.56 17.63 -26.48
C GLY A 137 7.88 18.02 -25.03
N GLN A 138 7.46 19.19 -24.57
CA GLN A 138 7.58 19.65 -23.19
C GLN A 138 6.19 19.89 -22.58
N LEU A 139 6.11 19.91 -21.25
CA LEU A 139 4.94 20.38 -20.51
C LEU A 139 5.04 21.90 -20.32
N TYR A 140 3.98 22.64 -20.65
CA TYR A 140 3.78 24.04 -20.30
C TYR A 140 2.64 24.14 -19.29
N PHE A 141 2.77 25.00 -18.30
CA PHE A 141 1.81 25.12 -17.20
C PHE A 141 1.91 26.47 -16.50
N ALA A 142 0.86 26.89 -15.85
CA ALA A 142 0.90 28.06 -14.97
C ALA A 142 1.22 27.63 -13.54
N VAL A 143 2.09 28.36 -12.85
CA VAL A 143 2.45 28.09 -11.45
C VAL A 143 2.95 29.33 -10.75
N ASN A 144 2.69 29.42 -9.43
CA ASN A 144 3.22 30.45 -8.55
C ASN A 144 4.36 29.87 -7.70
N ASP A 145 5.58 30.31 -7.96
CA ASP A 145 6.79 29.86 -7.24
C ASP A 145 7.07 30.67 -5.94
N GLY A 146 6.19 31.62 -5.63
CA GLY A 146 6.36 32.52 -4.48
C GLY A 146 7.28 33.70 -4.71
N VAL A 147 7.89 33.84 -5.90
CA VAL A 147 8.84 34.93 -6.27
C VAL A 147 8.29 35.76 -7.41
N PHE A 148 7.84 35.14 -8.50
CA PHE A 148 7.40 35.80 -9.73
C PHE A 148 5.86 35.83 -9.87
N GLY A 149 5.11 35.41 -8.84
CA GLY A 149 3.66 35.26 -8.98
C GLY A 149 3.28 34.04 -9.82
N ALA A 150 2.01 33.98 -10.27
CA ALA A 150 1.55 32.91 -11.15
C ALA A 150 1.91 33.24 -12.60
N GLU A 151 2.91 32.57 -13.15
CA GLU A 151 3.46 32.82 -14.49
C GLU A 151 3.53 31.52 -15.33
N LEU A 152 3.89 31.65 -16.61
CA LEU A 152 4.02 30.51 -17.51
C LEU A 152 5.38 29.83 -17.34
N TRP A 153 5.35 28.57 -16.98
CA TRP A 153 6.51 27.69 -16.80
C TRP A 153 6.53 26.57 -17.83
N ARG A 154 7.68 25.94 -17.98
CA ARG A 154 7.83 24.73 -18.79
C ARG A 154 8.67 23.68 -18.09
N SER A 155 8.53 22.41 -18.52
CA SER A 155 9.33 21.29 -18.02
C SER A 155 9.59 20.28 -19.14
N ASP A 156 10.84 19.80 -19.23
CA ASP A 156 11.22 18.63 -20.02
C ASP A 156 11.24 17.33 -19.17
N GLY A 157 10.80 17.43 -17.92
CA GLY A 157 10.81 16.36 -16.93
C GLY A 157 12.09 16.27 -16.11
N THR A 158 13.05 17.18 -16.27
CA THR A 158 14.25 17.27 -15.42
C THR A 158 14.18 18.50 -14.49
N PRO A 159 14.84 18.47 -13.31
CA PRO A 159 14.89 19.64 -12.43
C PRO A 159 15.46 20.89 -13.12
N GLY A 160 16.50 20.74 -13.98
CA GLY A 160 17.13 21.83 -14.71
C GLY A 160 16.30 22.35 -15.87
N GLY A 161 15.52 21.49 -16.52
CA GLY A 161 14.60 21.83 -17.60
C GLY A 161 13.24 22.35 -17.12
N THR A 162 12.98 22.32 -15.81
CA THR A 162 11.77 22.87 -15.19
C THR A 162 12.06 24.28 -14.70
N ASN A 163 11.52 25.30 -15.40
CA ASN A 163 11.85 26.68 -15.13
C ASN A 163 10.76 27.65 -15.60
N LEU A 164 10.81 28.87 -15.07
CA LEU A 164 10.02 29.99 -15.55
C LEU A 164 10.30 30.14 -17.05
N PHE A 165 9.27 30.08 -17.86
CA PHE A 165 9.40 30.25 -19.31
C PHE A 165 9.31 31.73 -19.71
N VAL A 166 8.31 32.44 -19.21
CA VAL A 166 8.12 33.86 -19.41
C VAL A 166 7.44 34.52 -18.21
N ASP A 167 7.95 35.64 -17.79
CA ASP A 167 7.38 36.55 -16.79
C ASP A 167 6.62 37.64 -17.56
N VAL A 168 5.30 37.48 -17.71
CA VAL A 168 4.45 38.45 -18.46
C VAL A 168 4.18 39.67 -17.62
N VAL A 169 4.09 39.54 -16.29
CA VAL A 169 3.95 40.64 -15.34
C VAL A 169 5.19 40.72 -14.47
N PRO A 170 6.22 41.51 -14.85
CA PRO A 170 7.51 41.47 -14.20
C PRO A 170 7.50 41.64 -12.67
N GLY A 171 8.17 40.70 -11.97
CA GLY A 171 8.32 40.69 -10.52
C GLY A 171 7.27 39.80 -9.81
N ALA A 172 6.79 40.24 -8.63
CA ALA A 172 5.87 39.42 -7.83
C ALA A 172 4.38 39.48 -8.28
N GLY A 173 4.12 40.19 -9.41
CA GLY A 173 2.81 40.24 -10.03
C GLY A 173 2.45 38.87 -10.68
N SER A 174 1.19 38.63 -10.96
CA SER A 174 0.75 37.39 -11.60
C SER A 174 0.07 37.71 -12.94
N SER A 175 0.51 37.05 -14.00
CA SER A 175 -0.23 37.04 -15.27
C SER A 175 -1.32 35.97 -15.31
N SER A 176 -1.26 34.99 -14.40
CA SER A 176 -2.24 33.88 -14.26
C SER A 176 -2.60 33.24 -15.60
N PRO A 177 -1.62 32.65 -16.32
CA PRO A 177 -1.92 32.05 -17.62
C PRO A 177 -2.95 30.92 -17.49
N GLY A 178 -3.94 30.91 -18.38
CA GLY A 178 -4.98 29.89 -18.43
C GLY A 178 -5.36 29.52 -19.85
N GLU A 179 -6.24 28.52 -20.03
CA GLU A 179 -6.76 28.10 -21.34
C GLU A 179 -5.65 27.71 -22.36
N LEU A 180 -4.56 27.09 -21.88
CA LEU A 180 -3.43 26.75 -22.73
C LEU A 180 -3.86 25.80 -23.86
N THR A 181 -3.77 26.23 -25.11
CA THR A 181 -4.25 25.48 -26.28
C THR A 181 -3.27 25.57 -27.43
N VAL A 182 -2.96 24.44 -28.08
CA VAL A 182 -2.08 24.39 -29.22
C VAL A 182 -2.89 24.56 -30.54
N HIS A 183 -2.54 25.59 -31.31
CA HIS A 183 -3.14 25.82 -32.61
C HIS A 183 -2.07 26.26 -33.63
N GLY A 184 -2.09 25.68 -34.83
CA GLY A 184 -1.16 26.06 -35.92
C GLY A 184 0.31 25.95 -35.57
N GLY A 185 0.70 25.04 -34.65
CA GLY A 185 2.09 24.88 -34.19
C GLY A 185 2.55 25.94 -33.18
N ARG A 186 1.67 26.73 -32.63
CA ARG A 186 1.89 27.71 -31.58
C ARG A 186 1.02 27.40 -30.35
N LEU A 187 1.48 27.82 -29.18
CA LEU A 187 0.73 27.81 -27.94
C LEU A 187 -0.05 29.12 -27.83
N TYR A 188 -1.36 29.03 -27.52
CA TYR A 188 -2.23 30.17 -27.21
C TYR A 188 -2.71 30.05 -25.78
N PHE A 189 -2.93 31.20 -25.12
CA PHE A 189 -3.38 31.22 -23.73
C PHE A 189 -3.97 32.58 -23.36
N SER A 190 -4.80 32.62 -22.36
CA SER A 190 -5.28 33.82 -21.71
C SER A 190 -4.25 34.24 -20.66
N ALA A 191 -3.84 35.52 -20.62
CA ALA A 191 -2.97 36.03 -19.57
C ALA A 191 -3.22 37.50 -19.28
N PHE A 192 -3.12 37.87 -17.99
CA PHE A 192 -3.22 39.25 -17.54
C PHE A 192 -1.93 40.01 -17.81
N SER A 193 -2.07 41.29 -18.23
CA SER A 193 -0.96 42.23 -18.32
C SER A 193 -1.40 43.60 -17.81
N SER A 194 -0.50 44.27 -17.07
CA SER A 194 -0.79 45.56 -16.47
C SER A 194 -1.19 46.61 -17.52
N GLY A 195 -2.34 47.25 -17.31
CA GLY A 195 -2.89 48.28 -18.17
C GLY A 195 -3.70 47.78 -19.38
N ILE A 196 -3.67 46.48 -19.65
CA ILE A 196 -4.36 45.82 -20.77
C ILE A 196 -5.47 44.87 -20.24
N GLY A 197 -5.28 44.27 -19.09
CA GLY A 197 -6.17 43.23 -18.55
C GLY A 197 -5.80 41.83 -19.03
N SER A 198 -6.73 40.86 -18.89
CA SER A 198 -6.55 39.50 -19.36
C SER A 198 -6.96 39.39 -20.83
N GLU A 199 -5.99 39.10 -21.69
CA GLU A 199 -6.17 39.05 -23.14
C GLU A 199 -5.57 37.75 -23.74
N LEU A 200 -5.76 37.56 -25.07
CA LEU A 200 -5.23 36.43 -25.82
C LEU A 200 -3.74 36.62 -26.13
N TRP A 201 -2.91 35.69 -25.68
CA TRP A 201 -1.47 35.64 -25.97
C TRP A 201 -1.11 34.41 -26.81
N THR A 202 0.02 34.49 -27.50
CA THR A 202 0.56 33.35 -28.25
C THR A 202 2.06 33.21 -28.06
N SER A 203 2.56 31.96 -28.18
CA SER A 203 3.99 31.64 -28.09
C SER A 203 4.38 30.64 -29.19
N ASP A 204 5.59 30.81 -29.75
CA ASP A 204 6.20 29.81 -30.64
C ASP A 204 7.15 28.86 -29.89
N GLY A 205 7.16 28.90 -28.55
CA GLY A 205 8.07 28.15 -27.70
C GLY A 205 9.36 28.90 -27.34
N THR A 206 9.51 30.17 -27.80
CA THR A 206 10.59 31.06 -27.39
C THR A 206 10.06 32.26 -26.59
N VAL A 207 10.87 32.81 -25.70
CA VAL A 207 10.51 34.01 -24.91
C VAL A 207 10.21 35.19 -25.83
N GLY A 208 11.03 35.40 -26.85
CA GLY A 208 10.84 36.51 -27.84
C GLY A 208 9.66 36.32 -28.77
N GLY A 209 9.18 35.05 -28.96
CA GLY A 209 8.00 34.73 -29.75
C GLY A 209 6.72 34.66 -28.92
N THR A 210 6.80 35.01 -27.63
CA THR A 210 5.64 35.09 -26.73
C THR A 210 5.11 36.52 -26.71
N VAL A 211 3.95 36.73 -27.33
CA VAL A 211 3.43 38.09 -27.58
C VAL A 211 1.91 38.14 -27.39
N LEU A 212 1.40 39.32 -27.06
CA LEU A 212 -0.02 39.62 -27.12
C LEU A 212 -0.52 39.51 -28.57
N VAL A 213 -1.58 38.76 -28.83
CA VAL A 213 -2.22 38.66 -30.15
C VAL A 213 -3.02 39.91 -30.43
N LYS A 214 -3.86 40.33 -29.49
CA LYS A 214 -4.69 41.51 -29.60
C LYS A 214 -5.16 41.97 -28.22
N ASP A 215 -5.17 43.25 -27.94
CA ASP A 215 -5.97 43.91 -26.91
C ASP A 215 -7.42 43.97 -27.42
N ILE A 216 -8.24 42.95 -27.07
CA ILE A 216 -9.62 42.83 -27.55
C ILE A 216 -10.49 43.82 -26.83
N ARG A 217 -10.27 44.05 -25.54
CA ARG A 217 -11.00 45.04 -24.74
C ARG A 217 -10.04 46.18 -24.34
N PRO A 218 -9.94 47.21 -25.16
CA PRO A 218 -8.94 48.24 -24.92
C PRO A 218 -8.99 48.89 -23.54
N GLY A 219 -7.81 48.98 -22.89
CA GLY A 219 -7.68 49.55 -21.55
C GLY A 219 -7.46 48.51 -20.48
N SER A 220 -7.67 48.87 -19.22
CA SER A 220 -7.38 47.96 -18.09
C SER A 220 -8.43 46.88 -17.83
N GLY A 221 -9.53 46.87 -18.62
CA GLY A 221 -10.49 45.81 -18.59
C GLY A 221 -10.09 44.65 -19.48
N GLY A 222 -10.09 43.42 -19.01
CA GLY A 222 -9.69 42.30 -19.84
C GLY A 222 -10.86 41.71 -20.62
N SER A 223 -10.62 41.19 -21.81
CA SER A 223 -11.58 40.40 -22.58
C SER A 223 -11.82 39.01 -22.04
N THR A 224 -10.90 38.53 -21.20
CA THR A 224 -10.92 37.22 -20.52
C THR A 224 -11.29 36.08 -21.47
N PRO A 225 -10.42 35.74 -22.46
CA PRO A 225 -10.69 34.67 -23.38
C PRO A 225 -10.81 33.30 -22.67
N THR A 226 -11.87 32.53 -23.03
CA THR A 226 -12.12 31.17 -22.51
C THR A 226 -12.55 30.23 -23.64
N ASP A 227 -12.58 28.92 -23.35
CA ASP A 227 -13.02 27.86 -24.29
C ASP A 227 -12.20 27.87 -25.59
N LEU A 228 -10.90 28.06 -25.52
CA LEU A 228 -10.00 28.09 -26.68
C LEU A 228 -10.04 26.77 -27.43
N THR A 229 -10.63 26.77 -28.63
CA THR A 229 -10.84 25.58 -29.47
C THR A 229 -10.14 25.72 -30.83
N SER A 230 -9.24 24.80 -31.10
CA SER A 230 -8.43 24.75 -32.32
C SER A 230 -9.16 24.03 -33.44
N THR A 231 -9.25 24.67 -34.64
CA THR A 231 -9.70 24.04 -35.88
C THR A 231 -8.59 24.10 -36.94
N ALA A 232 -8.84 23.57 -38.13
CA ALA A 232 -7.83 23.63 -39.20
C ALA A 232 -7.52 25.06 -39.72
N GLY A 233 -8.43 26.04 -39.51
CA GLY A 233 -8.26 27.38 -40.02
C GLY A 233 -8.13 28.47 -38.97
N PHE A 234 -8.80 28.31 -37.87
CA PHE A 234 -8.90 29.33 -36.82
C PHE A 234 -8.85 28.73 -35.43
N LEU A 235 -8.36 29.50 -34.47
CA LEU A 235 -8.63 29.33 -33.06
C LEU A 235 -9.94 30.05 -32.73
N PHE A 236 -10.92 29.36 -32.19
CA PHE A 236 -12.17 29.93 -31.69
C PHE A 236 -12.14 30.05 -30.18
N PHE A 237 -12.82 31.06 -29.66
CA PHE A 237 -12.91 31.30 -28.22
C PHE A 237 -14.07 32.25 -27.89
N GLU A 238 -14.45 32.31 -26.62
CA GLU A 238 -15.40 33.31 -26.11
C GLU A 238 -14.61 34.48 -25.50
N ALA A 239 -15.06 35.74 -25.78
CA ALA A 239 -14.45 36.93 -25.18
C ALA A 239 -15.44 38.09 -25.10
N ASP A 240 -15.17 39.09 -24.22
CA ASP A 240 -15.92 40.34 -24.04
C ASP A 240 -15.04 41.52 -24.49
N ASP A 241 -15.43 42.24 -25.52
CA ASP A 241 -14.72 43.41 -26.03
C ASP A 241 -15.06 44.74 -25.32
N GLY A 242 -15.96 44.69 -24.33
CA GLY A 242 -16.38 45.86 -23.55
C GLY A 242 -17.28 46.85 -24.33
N SER A 243 -17.70 46.51 -25.57
CA SER A 243 -18.58 47.35 -26.39
C SER A 243 -20.01 47.38 -25.91
N GLY A 244 -20.38 46.51 -24.96
CA GLY A 244 -21.75 46.31 -24.47
C GLY A 244 -22.48 45.17 -25.15
N THR A 245 -21.79 44.33 -25.95
CA THR A 245 -22.29 43.07 -26.51
C THR A 245 -22.10 41.88 -25.59
N ALA A 246 -21.49 42.11 -24.43
CA ALA A 246 -21.08 41.08 -23.47
C ALA A 246 -20.16 40.01 -24.11
N ARG A 247 -20.20 38.76 -23.60
CA ARG A 247 -19.32 37.68 -24.08
C ARG A 247 -19.95 36.98 -25.28
N GLU A 248 -19.16 36.97 -26.40
CA GLU A 248 -19.58 36.37 -27.66
C GLU A 248 -18.48 35.52 -28.30
N LEU A 249 -18.81 34.85 -29.44
CA LEU A 249 -17.86 34.00 -30.16
C LEU A 249 -16.85 34.84 -30.96
N TRP A 250 -15.60 34.62 -30.73
CA TRP A 250 -14.43 35.19 -31.41
C TRP A 250 -13.66 34.15 -32.18
N ARG A 251 -12.89 34.57 -33.15
CA ARG A 251 -11.89 33.74 -33.87
C ARG A 251 -10.57 34.48 -33.98
N SER A 252 -9.49 33.71 -34.17
CA SER A 252 -8.16 34.22 -34.43
C SER A 252 -7.42 33.33 -35.44
N ASP A 253 -6.64 33.91 -36.34
CA ASP A 253 -5.62 33.25 -37.15
C ASP A 253 -4.20 33.45 -36.59
N GLY A 254 -4.11 33.97 -35.36
CA GLY A 254 -2.88 34.32 -34.71
C GLY A 254 -2.38 35.72 -34.98
N THR A 255 -3.05 36.51 -35.81
CA THR A 255 -2.72 37.93 -36.11
C THR A 255 -3.73 38.85 -35.45
N THR A 256 -3.31 40.11 -35.16
CA THR A 256 -4.22 41.14 -34.64
C THR A 256 -5.38 41.43 -35.58
N ALA A 257 -5.15 41.41 -36.91
CA ALA A 257 -6.19 41.67 -37.91
C ALA A 257 -7.16 40.48 -38.06
N GLY A 258 -6.68 39.24 -37.95
CA GLY A 258 -7.49 38.04 -38.06
C GLY A 258 -8.19 37.66 -36.76
N THR A 259 -7.90 38.37 -35.65
CA THR A 259 -8.62 38.23 -34.37
C THR A 259 -9.85 39.14 -34.37
N GLN A 260 -11.03 38.54 -34.51
CA GLN A 260 -12.28 39.25 -34.78
C GLN A 260 -13.48 38.60 -34.05
N LEU A 261 -14.48 39.42 -33.67
CA LEU A 261 -15.80 38.95 -33.31
C LEU A 261 -16.39 38.24 -34.52
N VAL A 262 -16.93 37.05 -34.34
CA VAL A 262 -17.59 36.28 -35.40
C VAL A 262 -19.01 36.80 -35.64
N LEU A 263 -19.79 36.92 -34.59
CA LEU A 263 -21.17 37.41 -34.61
C LEU A 263 -21.58 37.80 -33.17
N ASP A 264 -22.27 38.91 -33.02
CA ASP A 264 -23.10 39.20 -31.86
C ASP A 264 -24.41 38.37 -31.98
N ILE A 265 -24.42 37.17 -31.34
CA ILE A 265 -25.48 36.19 -31.44
C ILE A 265 -26.73 36.67 -30.66
N ARG A 266 -26.53 37.35 -29.55
CA ARG A 266 -27.58 37.90 -28.71
C ARG A 266 -27.46 39.44 -28.62
N PRO A 267 -27.96 40.17 -29.57
CA PRO A 267 -27.85 41.62 -29.61
C PRO A 267 -28.27 42.29 -28.31
N GLY A 268 -27.38 43.08 -27.71
CA GLY A 268 -27.59 43.79 -26.47
C GLY A 268 -26.54 43.55 -25.42
N THR A 269 -26.88 43.89 -24.15
CA THR A 269 -25.94 43.81 -23.02
C THR A 269 -25.87 42.43 -22.33
N SER A 270 -26.64 41.48 -22.85
CA SER A 270 -26.65 40.08 -22.32
C SER A 270 -25.88 39.21 -23.30
N GLY A 271 -24.84 38.50 -22.84
CA GLY A 271 -24.13 37.54 -23.66
C GLY A 271 -24.97 36.35 -24.11
N SER A 272 -24.57 35.72 -25.19
CA SER A 272 -25.27 34.57 -25.78
C SER A 272 -25.09 33.27 -25.00
N GLY A 273 -24.32 33.28 -23.93
CA GLY A 273 -24.09 32.08 -23.08
C GLY A 273 -23.44 30.92 -23.82
N ILE A 274 -22.41 31.24 -24.59
CA ILE A 274 -21.63 30.24 -25.34
C ILE A 274 -21.06 29.22 -24.39
N ALA A 275 -21.16 27.93 -24.75
CA ALA A 275 -20.59 26.84 -24.00
C ALA A 275 -20.24 25.67 -24.92
N ASP A 276 -19.35 24.79 -24.46
CA ASP A 276 -18.99 23.54 -25.12
C ASP A 276 -18.49 23.74 -26.57
N VAL A 277 -17.69 24.75 -26.85
CA VAL A 277 -17.17 25.02 -28.21
C VAL A 277 -16.31 23.83 -28.66
N THR A 278 -16.80 23.14 -29.71
CA THR A 278 -16.20 21.87 -30.17
C THR A 278 -15.86 21.91 -31.64
N ALA A 279 -14.65 21.48 -32.01
CA ALA A 279 -14.21 21.46 -33.42
C ALA A 279 -14.97 20.40 -34.26
N PHE A 280 -15.45 20.78 -35.42
CA PHE A 280 -16.24 19.94 -36.32
C PHE A 280 -16.00 20.25 -37.80
N GLY A 281 -15.20 19.44 -38.49
CA GLY A 281 -14.93 19.53 -39.91
C GLY A 281 -14.43 20.89 -40.37
N GLY A 282 -13.51 21.53 -39.65
CA GLY A 282 -13.03 22.90 -39.94
C GLY A 282 -13.92 24.02 -39.43
N ARG A 283 -15.06 23.71 -38.83
CA ARG A 283 -16.04 24.59 -38.16
C ARG A 283 -16.04 24.33 -36.67
N VAL A 284 -16.79 25.08 -35.90
CA VAL A 284 -17.11 24.77 -34.52
C VAL A 284 -18.62 24.60 -34.36
N VAL A 285 -18.99 23.69 -33.45
CA VAL A 285 -20.36 23.53 -32.93
C VAL A 285 -20.32 23.93 -31.45
N PHE A 286 -21.36 24.59 -30.98
CA PHE A 286 -21.42 25.11 -29.61
C PHE A 286 -22.87 25.33 -29.17
N THR A 287 -23.07 25.55 -27.90
CA THR A 287 -24.38 25.94 -27.34
C THR A 287 -24.46 27.46 -27.25
N ALA A 288 -25.59 28.05 -27.64
CA ALA A 288 -25.85 29.48 -27.45
C ALA A 288 -27.36 29.81 -27.41
N ASP A 289 -27.72 30.95 -26.78
CA ASP A 289 -29.06 31.53 -26.73
C ASP A 289 -29.05 32.88 -27.44
N ASP A 290 -29.81 33.02 -28.54
CA ASP A 290 -29.94 34.26 -29.33
C ASP A 290 -30.91 35.30 -28.74
N GLY A 291 -31.50 35.01 -27.56
CA GLY A 291 -32.45 35.89 -26.89
C GLY A 291 -33.81 36.02 -27.57
N THR A 292 -34.08 35.26 -28.63
CA THR A 292 -35.36 35.33 -29.38
C THR A 292 -36.50 34.56 -28.71
N GLY A 293 -36.19 33.88 -27.59
CA GLY A 293 -37.13 33.12 -26.78
C GLY A 293 -37.14 31.62 -27.09
N SER A 294 -36.12 31.10 -27.76
CA SER A 294 -35.92 29.64 -27.96
C SER A 294 -35.00 29.00 -26.89
N GLY A 295 -34.39 29.83 -26.03
CA GLY A 295 -33.41 29.36 -25.04
C GLY A 295 -32.12 28.87 -25.68
N ALA A 296 -31.30 28.14 -24.88
CA ALA A 296 -30.01 27.62 -25.33
C ALA A 296 -30.21 26.42 -26.28
N GLU A 297 -29.69 26.55 -27.51
CA GLU A 297 -29.82 25.57 -28.60
C GLU A 297 -28.46 25.27 -29.25
N PRO A 298 -28.32 24.23 -30.12
CA PRO A 298 -27.06 23.93 -30.79
C PRO A 298 -26.81 24.87 -31.97
N TRP A 299 -25.64 25.46 -32.03
CA TRP A 299 -25.16 26.38 -33.07
C TRP A 299 -23.93 25.83 -33.79
N ILE A 300 -23.71 26.35 -35.00
CA ILE A 300 -22.54 26.04 -35.84
C ILE A 300 -21.95 27.32 -36.44
N SER A 301 -20.61 27.38 -36.51
CA SER A 301 -19.92 28.50 -37.17
C SER A 301 -18.73 28.01 -37.99
N ASP A 302 -18.52 28.62 -39.17
CA ASP A 302 -17.31 28.49 -39.98
C ASP A 302 -16.32 29.66 -39.73
N GLY A 303 -16.63 30.50 -38.76
CA GLY A 303 -15.88 31.70 -38.42
C GLY A 303 -16.33 32.95 -39.18
N SER A 304 -17.34 32.86 -40.06
CA SER A 304 -17.95 34.03 -40.67
C SER A 304 -19.34 34.29 -40.07
N ALA A 305 -19.79 35.56 -40.06
CA ALA A 305 -21.13 35.91 -39.59
C ALA A 305 -22.22 35.19 -40.43
N ALA A 306 -22.00 35.03 -41.74
CA ALA A 306 -22.96 34.34 -42.62
C ALA A 306 -23.02 32.82 -42.40
N GLY A 307 -21.90 32.22 -41.95
CA GLY A 307 -21.80 30.79 -41.64
C GLY A 307 -22.17 30.44 -40.19
N THR A 308 -22.41 31.45 -39.32
CA THR A 308 -22.81 31.29 -37.94
C THR A 308 -24.33 31.25 -37.81
N ARG A 309 -24.86 30.14 -37.40
CA ARG A 309 -26.33 29.94 -37.30
C ARG A 309 -26.71 28.85 -36.31
N ARG A 310 -27.89 28.90 -35.78
CA ARG A 310 -28.52 27.81 -35.06
C ARG A 310 -28.70 26.60 -36.00
N ILE A 311 -28.32 25.41 -35.54
CA ILE A 311 -28.52 24.18 -36.33
C ILE A 311 -29.98 23.81 -36.39
N LEU A 312 -30.64 23.74 -35.23
CA LEU A 312 -32.04 23.36 -35.07
C LEU A 312 -32.55 23.97 -33.75
N ASP A 313 -33.83 24.36 -33.71
CA ASP A 313 -34.55 24.56 -32.46
C ASP A 313 -35.03 23.19 -31.99
N VAL A 314 -34.18 22.55 -31.16
CA VAL A 314 -34.38 21.16 -30.70
C VAL A 314 -35.58 21.09 -29.77
N ARG A 315 -35.75 22.11 -28.94
CA ARG A 315 -36.92 22.24 -28.03
C ARG A 315 -37.72 23.49 -28.31
N PRO A 316 -38.70 23.42 -29.21
CA PRO A 316 -39.52 24.58 -29.55
C PRO A 316 -40.19 25.24 -28.33
N GLY A 317 -39.99 26.56 -28.21
CA GLY A 317 -40.51 27.34 -27.08
C GLY A 317 -39.43 28.01 -26.27
N SER A 318 -39.81 28.60 -25.12
CA SER A 318 -38.89 29.42 -24.32
C SER A 318 -37.92 28.61 -23.43
N SER A 319 -38.04 27.30 -23.38
CA SER A 319 -37.17 26.42 -22.62
C SER A 319 -36.18 25.80 -23.59
N GLY A 320 -34.94 26.19 -23.55
CA GLY A 320 -33.89 25.61 -24.40
C GLY A 320 -33.71 24.10 -24.24
N SER A 321 -33.15 23.47 -25.24
CA SER A 321 -32.81 22.03 -25.21
C SER A 321 -31.58 21.70 -24.34
N SER A 322 -30.87 22.73 -23.88
CA SER A 322 -29.63 22.59 -23.07
C SER A 322 -28.66 21.61 -23.68
N PRO A 323 -28.20 21.83 -24.91
CA PRO A 323 -27.29 20.90 -25.56
C PRO A 323 -25.92 20.92 -24.88
N SER A 324 -25.28 19.74 -24.80
CA SER A 324 -23.94 19.59 -24.16
C SER A 324 -23.19 18.38 -24.67
N GLY A 325 -21.92 18.29 -24.35
CA GLY A 325 -21.09 17.10 -24.60
C GLY A 325 -20.93 16.79 -26.09
N TYR A 326 -20.62 17.76 -26.90
CA TYR A 326 -20.40 17.59 -28.33
C TYR A 326 -19.17 16.76 -28.63
N VAL A 327 -19.31 15.71 -29.43
CA VAL A 327 -18.23 14.81 -29.83
C VAL A 327 -18.30 14.48 -31.31
N ALA A 328 -17.23 14.77 -32.07
CA ALA A 328 -17.18 14.45 -33.50
C ALA A 328 -17.00 12.93 -33.68
N LEU A 329 -17.93 12.30 -34.39
CA LEU A 329 -17.83 10.94 -34.91
C LEU A 329 -16.93 10.88 -36.18
N SER A 330 -17.03 11.93 -36.99
CA SER A 330 -16.24 12.11 -38.22
C SER A 330 -16.19 13.61 -38.58
N ALA A 331 -15.51 13.95 -39.66
CA ALA A 331 -15.49 15.32 -40.17
C ALA A 331 -16.91 15.86 -40.60
N SER A 332 -17.88 14.96 -40.75
CA SER A 332 -19.25 15.30 -41.23
C SER A 332 -20.38 14.83 -40.31
N ARG A 333 -20.06 14.26 -39.16
CA ARG A 333 -21.06 13.78 -38.20
C ARG A 333 -20.63 13.97 -36.76
N LEU A 334 -21.52 14.48 -35.92
CA LEU A 334 -21.23 14.80 -34.53
C LEU A 334 -22.38 14.28 -33.62
N MET A 335 -22.05 13.85 -32.44
CA MET A 335 -23.02 13.53 -31.37
C MET A 335 -23.00 14.59 -30.29
N PHE A 336 -24.15 14.78 -29.63
CA PHE A 336 -24.33 15.63 -28.47
C PHE A 336 -25.50 15.15 -27.61
N VAL A 337 -25.69 15.70 -26.44
CA VAL A 337 -26.81 15.42 -25.54
C VAL A 337 -27.77 16.60 -25.56
N ALA A 338 -29.08 16.37 -25.69
CA ALA A 338 -30.08 17.42 -25.60
C ALA A 338 -31.44 16.88 -25.16
N ASN A 339 -32.34 17.80 -24.74
CA ASN A 339 -33.70 17.49 -24.31
C ASN A 339 -34.73 18.26 -25.19
N ASP A 340 -35.50 17.54 -25.98
CA ASP A 340 -36.54 18.13 -26.87
C ASP A 340 -37.86 18.40 -26.17
N GLY A 341 -38.00 18.02 -24.89
CA GLY A 341 -39.25 18.14 -24.15
C GLY A 341 -40.26 17.03 -24.45
N VAL A 342 -39.93 16.09 -25.34
CA VAL A 342 -40.80 14.96 -25.77
C VAL A 342 -40.19 13.62 -25.44
N SER A 343 -38.94 13.41 -25.89
CA SER A 343 -38.16 12.17 -25.69
C SER A 343 -37.29 12.20 -24.41
N GLY A 344 -37.32 13.29 -23.63
CA GLY A 344 -36.44 13.49 -22.49
C GLY A 344 -35.04 13.90 -22.92
N THR A 345 -34.05 13.65 -22.04
CA THR A 345 -32.64 13.93 -22.29
C THR A 345 -32.01 12.71 -22.94
N GLU A 346 -31.68 12.84 -24.24
CA GLU A 346 -31.22 11.74 -25.09
C GLU A 346 -29.93 12.10 -25.84
N PRO A 347 -29.19 11.13 -26.43
CA PRO A 347 -28.14 11.42 -27.39
C PRO A 347 -28.74 11.85 -28.72
N TRP A 348 -28.16 12.88 -29.33
CA TRP A 348 -28.52 13.44 -30.62
C TRP A 348 -27.35 13.33 -31.59
N VAL A 349 -27.65 13.32 -32.88
CA VAL A 349 -26.63 13.36 -33.94
C VAL A 349 -26.95 14.51 -34.90
N THR A 350 -25.91 15.11 -35.49
CA THR A 350 -26.01 16.15 -36.47
C THR A 350 -24.91 16.09 -37.51
N ASP A 351 -25.20 16.54 -38.75
CA ASP A 351 -24.23 16.87 -39.79
C ASP A 351 -23.96 18.38 -39.91
N GLY A 352 -24.53 19.16 -38.94
CA GLY A 352 -24.50 20.60 -38.92
C GLY A 352 -25.65 21.25 -39.70
N SER A 353 -26.64 20.47 -40.21
CA SER A 353 -27.89 20.95 -40.83
C SER A 353 -29.09 20.49 -39.99
N ALA A 354 -30.21 21.26 -40.10
CA ALA A 354 -31.45 20.88 -39.45
C ALA A 354 -31.97 19.51 -39.93
N ALA A 355 -31.85 19.23 -41.23
CA ALA A 355 -32.33 17.98 -41.83
C ALA A 355 -31.50 16.76 -41.43
N GLY A 356 -30.20 16.95 -41.09
CA GLY A 356 -29.28 15.91 -40.62
C GLY A 356 -29.22 15.80 -39.09
N THR A 357 -30.08 16.52 -38.37
CA THR A 357 -30.13 16.52 -36.90
C THR A 357 -31.29 15.66 -36.42
N SER A 358 -31.02 14.63 -35.61
CA SER A 358 -32.04 13.70 -35.10
C SER A 358 -31.66 13.10 -33.75
N VAL A 359 -32.66 12.71 -32.97
CA VAL A 359 -32.52 12.02 -31.70
C VAL A 359 -32.16 10.53 -31.91
N LEU A 360 -31.38 9.99 -31.01
CA LEU A 360 -31.22 8.56 -30.80
C LEU A 360 -31.93 8.18 -29.48
N ASP A 361 -33.25 8.00 -29.55
CA ASP A 361 -34.10 7.72 -28.39
C ASP A 361 -33.77 6.32 -27.84
N LEU A 362 -33.08 6.28 -26.72
CA LEU A 362 -32.70 5.05 -26.01
C LEU A 362 -33.72 4.64 -24.95
N SER A 363 -34.46 5.62 -24.41
CA SER A 363 -35.48 5.40 -23.39
C SER A 363 -36.86 5.81 -23.92
N ALA A 364 -37.44 4.94 -24.74
CA ALA A 364 -38.67 5.24 -25.51
C ALA A 364 -39.76 6.00 -24.75
N GLY A 365 -40.26 7.08 -25.37
CA GLY A 365 -41.26 7.97 -24.80
C GLY A 365 -40.68 9.18 -24.10
N SER A 366 -41.27 9.62 -22.98
CA SER A 366 -40.81 10.80 -22.23
C SER A 366 -39.71 10.48 -21.20
N GLY A 367 -39.20 9.26 -21.20
CA GLY A 367 -38.09 8.85 -20.34
C GLY A 367 -36.78 9.46 -20.82
N SER A 368 -35.86 9.71 -19.91
CA SER A 368 -34.51 10.20 -20.24
C SER A 368 -33.50 9.08 -20.07
N SER A 369 -32.70 8.81 -21.10
CA SER A 369 -31.51 7.94 -20.92
C SER A 369 -30.34 8.67 -20.23
N SER A 370 -30.42 10.01 -20.11
CA SER A 370 -29.43 10.84 -19.42
C SER A 370 -27.99 10.50 -19.81
N PRO A 371 -27.60 10.62 -21.09
CA PRO A 371 -26.27 10.28 -21.53
C PRO A 371 -25.21 11.17 -20.89
N ALA A 372 -24.06 10.61 -20.55
CA ALA A 372 -22.94 11.37 -20.01
C ALA A 372 -21.58 10.77 -20.39
N GLY A 373 -20.54 11.61 -20.32
CA GLY A 373 -19.18 11.17 -20.61
C GLY A 373 -18.97 10.77 -22.06
N LEU A 374 -19.60 11.46 -23.02
CA LEU A 374 -19.39 11.18 -24.44
C LEU A 374 -17.91 11.32 -24.78
N THR A 375 -17.30 10.23 -25.26
CA THR A 375 -15.85 10.13 -25.49
C THR A 375 -15.58 9.45 -26.83
N PRO A 376 -14.73 10.04 -27.71
CA PRO A 376 -14.36 9.41 -28.97
C PRO A 376 -13.39 8.26 -28.72
N ALA A 377 -13.81 7.03 -28.96
CA ALA A 377 -12.98 5.84 -28.81
C ALA A 377 -13.37 4.75 -29.82
N LEU A 378 -12.42 3.90 -30.22
CA LEU A 378 -12.67 2.73 -31.05
C LEU A 378 -13.35 3.08 -32.43
N GLY A 379 -13.12 4.30 -32.95
CA GLY A 379 -13.77 4.80 -34.18
C GLY A 379 -15.25 5.12 -34.00
N ARG A 380 -15.73 5.26 -32.79
CA ARG A 380 -17.13 5.52 -32.38
C ARG A 380 -17.17 6.49 -31.21
N VAL A 381 -18.35 6.77 -30.68
CA VAL A 381 -18.53 7.50 -29.42
C VAL A 381 -19.03 6.52 -28.36
N VAL A 382 -18.36 6.51 -27.21
CA VAL A 382 -18.79 5.76 -26.02
C VAL A 382 -19.34 6.72 -24.97
N PHE A 383 -20.29 6.26 -24.17
CA PHE A 383 -20.95 7.06 -23.14
C PHE A 383 -21.67 6.18 -22.12
N ALA A 384 -22.04 6.76 -20.99
CA ALA A 384 -22.92 6.13 -20.01
C ALA A 384 -24.39 6.52 -20.31
N ALA A 385 -25.31 5.57 -20.25
CA ALA A 385 -26.74 5.87 -20.39
C ALA A 385 -27.60 4.91 -19.54
N SER A 386 -28.78 5.41 -19.11
CA SER A 386 -29.74 4.66 -18.31
C SER A 386 -30.92 4.24 -19.21
N VAL A 387 -31.19 2.93 -19.24
CA VAL A 387 -32.31 2.40 -19.99
C VAL A 387 -33.17 1.51 -19.08
N PRO A 388 -34.51 1.65 -19.11
CA PRO A 388 -35.40 0.83 -18.30
C PRO A 388 -35.10 -0.67 -18.48
N GLY A 389 -34.89 -1.40 -17.36
CA GLY A 389 -34.56 -2.80 -17.33
C GLY A 389 -33.07 -3.18 -17.38
N LEU A 390 -32.17 -2.20 -17.67
CA LEU A 390 -30.71 -2.40 -17.73
C LEU A 390 -29.93 -1.52 -16.75
N GLY A 391 -30.57 -0.55 -16.10
CA GLY A 391 -29.85 0.43 -15.28
C GLY A 391 -29.00 1.39 -16.12
N ARG A 392 -27.97 1.97 -15.48
CA ARG A 392 -27.00 2.86 -16.12
C ARG A 392 -25.73 2.08 -16.48
N GLU A 393 -25.52 1.88 -17.79
CA GLU A 393 -24.47 1.01 -18.33
C GLU A 393 -23.64 1.70 -19.41
N PRO A 394 -22.46 1.14 -19.84
CA PRO A 394 -21.65 1.69 -20.93
C PRO A 394 -22.26 1.38 -22.31
N TRP A 395 -22.40 2.40 -23.12
CA TRP A 395 -22.94 2.35 -24.48
C TRP A 395 -21.92 2.78 -25.52
N ILE A 396 -22.11 2.33 -26.74
CA ILE A 396 -21.31 2.72 -27.91
C ILE A 396 -22.20 3.03 -29.11
N SER A 397 -21.85 4.05 -29.89
CA SER A 397 -22.63 4.51 -31.05
C SER A 397 -21.73 4.88 -32.22
N ASP A 398 -22.14 4.55 -33.44
CA ASP A 398 -21.62 5.10 -34.69
C ASP A 398 -22.48 6.27 -35.23
N GLY A 399 -23.40 6.76 -34.40
CA GLY A 399 -24.35 7.82 -34.73
C GLY A 399 -25.59 7.35 -35.49
N THR A 400 -25.81 6.03 -35.61
CA THR A 400 -27.06 5.47 -36.15
C THR A 400 -27.81 4.71 -35.07
N ALA A 401 -29.14 4.63 -35.17
CA ALA A 401 -29.94 3.82 -34.22
C ALA A 401 -29.52 2.35 -34.24
N ALA A 402 -29.19 1.79 -35.40
CA ALA A 402 -28.74 0.40 -35.54
C ALA A 402 -27.33 0.16 -34.96
N GLY A 403 -26.47 1.17 -34.99
CA GLY A 403 -25.10 1.10 -34.47
C GLY A 403 -24.94 1.57 -33.01
N THR A 404 -26.05 2.00 -32.40
CA THR A 404 -26.11 2.43 -30.99
C THR A 404 -26.55 1.25 -30.12
N ARG A 405 -25.71 0.79 -29.25
CA ARG A 405 -25.95 -0.39 -28.42
C ARG A 405 -25.20 -0.33 -27.08
N ILE A 406 -25.70 -1.07 -26.11
CA ILE A 406 -24.96 -1.35 -24.88
C ILE A 406 -23.67 -2.12 -25.22
N ILE A 407 -22.56 -1.79 -24.58
CA ILE A 407 -21.31 -2.54 -24.69
C ILE A 407 -21.47 -3.83 -23.88
N ARG A 408 -21.80 -3.69 -22.60
CA ARG A 408 -22.01 -4.80 -21.66
C ARG A 408 -22.90 -4.33 -20.51
N ASP A 409 -23.82 -5.20 -20.07
CA ASP A 409 -24.52 -5.08 -18.79
C ASP A 409 -23.58 -5.59 -17.71
N ILE A 410 -22.89 -4.65 -17.02
CA ILE A 410 -21.86 -4.95 -16.02
C ILE A 410 -22.49 -5.29 -14.68
N ALA A 411 -23.49 -4.50 -14.25
CA ALA A 411 -24.10 -4.66 -12.93
C ALA A 411 -25.29 -5.62 -12.90
N ASN A 412 -25.64 -6.19 -14.04
CA ASN A 412 -26.77 -7.10 -14.29
C ASN A 412 -28.17 -6.57 -13.97
N ALA A 413 -29.09 -6.76 -14.91
CA ALA A 413 -30.51 -6.38 -14.84
C ALA A 413 -30.72 -4.90 -14.51
N THR A 414 -31.51 -4.58 -13.48
CA THR A 414 -31.87 -3.20 -13.14
C THR A 414 -30.84 -2.44 -12.31
N SER A 415 -29.75 -3.10 -11.91
CA SER A 415 -28.64 -2.45 -11.22
C SER A 415 -27.84 -1.57 -12.19
N SER A 416 -27.10 -0.61 -11.67
CA SER A 416 -26.33 0.33 -12.48
C SER A 416 -24.83 0.15 -12.20
N SER A 417 -24.04 -0.06 -13.23
CA SER A 417 -22.58 -0.03 -13.10
C SER A 417 -22.01 1.40 -13.03
N SER A 418 -22.84 2.40 -13.31
CA SER A 418 -22.49 3.83 -13.23
C SER A 418 -21.16 4.18 -13.91
N PRO A 419 -20.96 3.82 -15.18
CA PRO A 419 -19.70 4.02 -15.85
C PRO A 419 -19.35 5.49 -16.01
N SER A 420 -18.05 5.81 -15.84
CA SER A 420 -17.52 7.18 -15.95
C SER A 420 -16.02 7.13 -16.29
N GLU A 421 -15.37 8.28 -16.43
CA GLU A 421 -13.93 8.39 -16.70
C GLU A 421 -13.50 7.64 -17.98
N PHE A 422 -14.30 7.70 -19.03
CA PHE A 422 -13.98 7.05 -20.30
C PHE A 422 -12.73 7.66 -20.92
N ALA A 423 -11.72 6.84 -21.22
CA ALA A 423 -10.47 7.25 -21.85
C ALA A 423 -10.02 6.24 -22.92
N ARG A 424 -9.57 6.73 -24.05
CA ARG A 424 -8.91 5.91 -25.05
C ARG A 424 -7.42 5.76 -24.68
N ILE A 425 -6.98 4.53 -24.46
CA ILE A 425 -5.59 4.18 -24.16
C ILE A 425 -5.09 3.24 -25.24
N GLY A 426 -4.22 3.71 -26.11
CA GLY A 426 -3.80 2.97 -27.28
C GLY A 426 -4.99 2.56 -28.17
N SER A 427 -5.23 1.25 -28.32
CA SER A 427 -6.36 0.68 -29.07
C SER A 427 -7.56 0.30 -28.19
N SER A 428 -7.47 0.45 -26.89
CA SER A 428 -8.50 0.04 -25.93
C SER A 428 -9.23 1.23 -25.32
N LEU A 429 -10.42 0.99 -24.82
CA LEU A 429 -11.18 1.90 -23.96
C LEU A 429 -10.95 1.50 -22.50
N PHE A 430 -10.52 2.43 -21.66
CA PHE A 430 -10.54 2.29 -20.20
C PHE A 430 -11.65 3.16 -19.62
N PHE A 431 -12.25 2.71 -18.53
CA PHE A 431 -13.27 3.44 -17.81
C PHE A 431 -13.44 2.90 -16.39
N ARG A 432 -14.05 3.67 -15.54
CA ARG A 432 -14.50 3.25 -14.21
C ARG A 432 -15.90 2.67 -14.33
N ALA A 433 -16.16 1.53 -13.69
CA ALA A 433 -17.50 1.00 -13.50
C ALA A 433 -17.59 0.12 -12.25
N SER A 434 -18.80 -0.02 -11.70
CA SER A 434 -19.05 -0.85 -10.51
C SER A 434 -19.75 -2.13 -10.94
N ASP A 435 -19.25 -3.27 -10.52
CA ASP A 435 -20.01 -4.49 -10.52
C ASP A 435 -20.52 -4.82 -9.09
N THR A 436 -21.21 -5.95 -8.95
CA THR A 436 -21.79 -6.33 -7.67
C THR A 436 -20.78 -7.01 -6.72
N LEU A 437 -19.55 -7.24 -7.19
CA LEU A 437 -18.51 -7.99 -6.46
C LEU A 437 -17.32 -7.13 -6.07
N ALA A 438 -16.75 -6.38 -7.03
CA ALA A 438 -15.52 -5.63 -6.83
C ALA A 438 -15.74 -4.13 -6.51
N GLY A 439 -16.97 -3.64 -6.60
CA GLY A 439 -17.25 -2.20 -6.42
C GLY A 439 -16.85 -1.37 -7.65
N ALA A 440 -16.44 -0.12 -7.46
CA ALA A 440 -16.06 0.78 -8.54
C ALA A 440 -14.56 0.64 -8.86
N GLU A 441 -14.27 -0.02 -9.98
CA GLU A 441 -12.93 -0.45 -10.38
C GLU A 441 -12.59 -0.07 -11.84
N PRO A 442 -11.31 -0.18 -12.28
CA PRO A 442 -10.94 0.06 -13.67
C PRO A 442 -11.39 -1.09 -14.58
N TRP A 443 -12.09 -0.75 -15.64
CA TRP A 443 -12.53 -1.66 -16.68
C TRP A 443 -11.84 -1.36 -18.00
N VAL A 444 -11.68 -2.38 -18.82
CA VAL A 444 -11.13 -2.28 -20.19
C VAL A 444 -12.10 -2.89 -21.20
N SER A 445 -12.18 -2.31 -22.41
CA SER A 445 -13.06 -2.78 -23.47
C SER A 445 -12.47 -2.57 -24.87
N ASP A 446 -12.77 -3.49 -25.79
CA ASP A 446 -12.58 -3.34 -27.23
C ASP A 446 -13.88 -2.86 -27.95
N GLY A 447 -14.91 -2.52 -27.21
CA GLY A 447 -16.22 -2.12 -27.69
C GLY A 447 -17.19 -3.28 -27.92
N THR A 448 -16.79 -4.51 -27.54
CA THR A 448 -17.67 -5.69 -27.56
C THR A 448 -17.94 -6.19 -26.14
N SER A 449 -19.05 -6.92 -25.96
CA SER A 449 -19.37 -7.49 -24.64
C SER A 449 -18.31 -8.50 -24.17
N ASN A 450 -17.77 -9.32 -25.08
CA ASN A 450 -16.77 -10.31 -24.76
C ASN A 450 -15.37 -9.72 -24.51
N GLY A 451 -15.05 -8.60 -25.15
CA GLY A 451 -13.80 -7.86 -24.94
C GLY A 451 -13.88 -6.82 -23.83
N THR A 452 -14.98 -6.81 -23.06
CA THR A 452 -15.15 -5.92 -21.90
C THR A 452 -14.92 -6.71 -20.61
N ALA A 453 -13.94 -6.32 -19.83
CA ALA A 453 -13.53 -7.01 -18.61
C ALA A 453 -13.03 -6.04 -17.54
N LEU A 454 -13.05 -6.50 -16.29
CA LEU A 454 -12.36 -5.86 -15.18
C LEU A 454 -10.85 -5.85 -15.51
N ALA A 455 -10.23 -4.68 -15.55
CA ALA A 455 -8.81 -4.53 -15.81
C ALA A 455 -7.98 -4.91 -14.57
N GLY A 456 -8.52 -4.66 -13.38
CA GLY A 456 -7.94 -5.04 -12.11
C GLY A 456 -8.86 -4.60 -10.96
N ASP A 457 -8.85 -5.34 -9.88
CA ASP A 457 -9.46 -4.94 -8.62
C ASP A 457 -8.38 -4.21 -7.82
N THR A 458 -8.52 -2.91 -7.68
CA THR A 458 -7.53 -2.07 -7.00
C THR A 458 -7.71 -2.07 -5.49
N ARG A 459 -8.86 -2.51 -5.00
CA ARG A 459 -9.15 -2.62 -3.58
C ARG A 459 -9.84 -3.95 -3.26
N LEU A 460 -9.02 -5.00 -3.09
CA LEU A 460 -9.52 -6.32 -2.72
C LEU A 460 -10.22 -6.28 -1.36
N PRO A 461 -11.37 -6.97 -1.22
CA PRO A 461 -11.99 -7.14 0.08
C PRO A 461 -11.05 -7.95 0.98
N GLN A 462 -10.65 -7.39 2.11
CA GLN A 462 -9.71 -8.01 3.04
C GLN A 462 -10.46 -8.55 4.25
N GLY A 463 -10.37 -9.85 4.49
CA GLY A 463 -10.61 -10.44 5.79
C GLY A 463 -9.29 -10.43 6.57
N SER A 464 -9.20 -9.72 7.69
CA SER A 464 -8.02 -9.76 8.57
C SER A 464 -8.25 -10.70 9.72
N SER A 465 -7.36 -11.64 9.95
CA SER A 465 -7.39 -12.50 11.13
C SER A 465 -6.73 -11.87 12.36
N GLU A 466 -6.00 -10.78 12.18
CA GLU A 466 -5.33 -10.03 13.25
C GLU A 466 -4.50 -10.92 14.18
N PRO A 467 -3.56 -11.72 13.67
CA PRO A 467 -2.82 -12.66 14.49
C PRO A 467 -1.87 -11.95 15.45
N THR A 468 -1.86 -12.40 16.72
CA THR A 468 -1.03 -11.83 17.79
C THR A 468 -0.54 -12.89 18.75
N GLN A 469 0.44 -12.52 19.61
CA GLN A 469 0.93 -13.36 20.70
C GLN A 469 1.49 -14.72 20.21
N PHE A 470 2.39 -14.70 19.24
CA PHE A 470 3.06 -15.93 18.79
C PHE A 470 3.91 -16.53 19.89
N VAL A 471 3.64 -17.79 20.27
CA VAL A 471 4.38 -18.55 21.29
C VAL A 471 4.67 -19.96 20.76
N ARG A 472 5.89 -20.46 20.94
CA ARG A 472 6.28 -21.81 20.48
C ARG A 472 6.00 -22.86 21.55
N ALA A 473 5.36 -23.97 21.16
CA ALA A 473 5.21 -25.19 21.95
C ALA A 473 5.77 -26.38 21.16
N GLY A 474 6.95 -26.83 21.51
CA GLY A 474 7.61 -27.91 20.79
C GLY A 474 7.81 -27.62 19.30
N SER A 475 7.13 -28.36 18.42
CA SER A 475 7.18 -28.15 16.96
C SER A 475 6.12 -27.19 16.41
N PHE A 476 5.19 -26.74 17.24
CA PHE A 476 4.11 -25.83 16.85
C PHE A 476 4.36 -24.40 17.34
N VAL A 477 3.80 -23.46 16.60
CA VAL A 477 3.66 -22.07 17.06
C VAL A 477 2.18 -21.82 17.29
N MET A 478 1.83 -21.36 18.48
CA MET A 478 0.49 -21.01 18.87
C MET A 478 0.33 -19.49 18.86
N PHE A 479 -0.85 -19.03 18.48
CA PHE A 479 -1.17 -17.61 18.41
C PHE A 479 -2.69 -17.38 18.51
N ARG A 480 -3.08 -16.17 18.79
CA ARG A 480 -4.47 -15.72 18.75
C ARG A 480 -4.80 -15.17 17.35
N ALA A 481 -5.94 -15.58 16.77
CA ALA A 481 -6.42 -15.00 15.52
C ALA A 481 -7.97 -15.14 15.42
N ASN A 482 -8.58 -14.32 14.56
CA ASN A 482 -10.01 -14.23 14.34
C ASN A 482 -10.36 -14.72 12.92
N ASP A 483 -11.11 -15.81 12.81
CA ASP A 483 -11.56 -16.36 11.51
C ASP A 483 -12.84 -15.71 10.96
N GLY A 484 -13.38 -14.73 11.68
CA GLY A 484 -14.62 -14.06 11.29
C GLY A 484 -15.91 -14.84 11.62
N VAL A 485 -15.80 -16.04 12.16
CA VAL A 485 -16.92 -16.94 12.50
C VAL A 485 -16.99 -17.20 14.00
N ASN A 486 -15.87 -17.64 14.58
CA ASN A 486 -15.78 -18.02 15.99
C ASN A 486 -15.26 -16.87 16.88
N GLY A 487 -14.75 -15.79 16.29
CA GLY A 487 -14.11 -14.66 16.99
C GLY A 487 -12.64 -14.93 17.23
N ASN A 488 -12.08 -14.30 18.27
CA ASN A 488 -10.67 -14.48 18.64
C ASN A 488 -10.45 -15.83 19.32
N GLU A 489 -9.77 -16.72 18.63
CA GLU A 489 -9.52 -18.10 19.08
C GLU A 489 -8.02 -18.42 19.14
N LEU A 490 -7.73 -19.55 19.78
CA LEU A 490 -6.39 -20.11 19.84
C LEU A 490 -6.13 -20.89 18.55
N TRP A 491 -5.03 -20.63 17.89
CA TRP A 491 -4.57 -21.31 16.69
C TRP A 491 -3.23 -21.98 16.92
N SER A 492 -3.00 -23.05 16.21
CA SER A 492 -1.73 -23.80 16.22
C SER A 492 -1.26 -24.03 14.79
N SER A 493 0.04 -23.91 14.56
CA SER A 493 0.63 -24.08 13.23
C SER A 493 2.03 -24.71 13.29
N ASP A 494 2.33 -25.59 12.33
CA ASP A 494 3.67 -26.09 12.03
C ASP A 494 4.41 -25.22 10.98
N GLY A 495 3.80 -24.11 10.57
CA GLY A 495 4.32 -23.21 9.54
C GLY A 495 3.86 -23.57 8.12
N THR A 496 2.93 -24.51 7.99
CA THR A 496 2.30 -24.84 6.72
C THR A 496 0.78 -24.57 6.80
N SER A 497 0.15 -24.27 5.68
CA SER A 497 -1.31 -24.08 5.64
C SER A 497 -2.08 -25.34 6.07
N ALA A 498 -1.59 -26.52 5.71
CA ALA A 498 -2.21 -27.79 6.09
C ALA A 498 -2.03 -28.13 7.58
N GLY A 499 -0.92 -27.72 8.18
CA GLY A 499 -0.62 -27.91 9.60
C GLY A 499 -1.10 -26.77 10.49
N THR A 500 -1.83 -25.78 9.94
CA THR A 500 -2.45 -24.69 10.70
C THR A 500 -3.89 -25.03 11.01
N SER A 501 -4.26 -25.05 12.29
CA SER A 501 -5.59 -25.44 12.75
C SER A 501 -6.10 -24.58 13.90
N LEU A 502 -7.41 -24.40 13.93
CA LEU A 502 -8.13 -23.83 15.04
C LEU A 502 -8.10 -24.79 16.24
N ILE A 503 -7.83 -24.26 17.43
CA ILE A 503 -8.07 -24.94 18.70
C ILE A 503 -9.29 -24.28 19.34
N ASP A 504 -10.47 -24.79 18.99
CA ASP A 504 -11.74 -24.31 19.51
C ASP A 504 -11.93 -24.80 20.95
N LEU A 505 -11.95 -23.87 21.91
CA LEU A 505 -12.15 -24.15 23.34
C LEU A 505 -13.64 -24.21 23.73
N GLY A 506 -14.57 -23.90 22.79
CA GLY A 506 -16.02 -23.97 23.00
C GLY A 506 -16.81 -22.90 22.28
N SER A 507 -18.11 -22.78 22.53
CA SER A 507 -18.99 -21.85 21.82
C SER A 507 -18.66 -20.38 22.19
N GLY A 508 -18.28 -19.61 21.20
CA GLY A 508 -17.95 -18.18 21.32
C GLY A 508 -16.45 -17.94 21.48
N ALA A 509 -16.03 -16.69 21.32
CA ALA A 509 -14.61 -16.31 21.34
C ALA A 509 -13.91 -16.67 22.67
N SER A 510 -12.87 -17.49 22.58
CA SER A 510 -12.07 -17.89 23.74
C SER A 510 -11.10 -16.80 24.21
N ASN A 511 -10.77 -15.83 23.34
CA ASN A 511 -9.92 -14.67 23.62
C ASN A 511 -8.63 -15.05 24.39
N PRO A 512 -7.77 -15.94 23.85
CA PRO A 512 -6.54 -16.31 24.54
C PRO A 512 -5.61 -15.11 24.75
N SER A 513 -4.95 -15.05 25.90
CA SER A 513 -4.10 -13.94 26.30
C SER A 513 -2.98 -14.36 27.26
N SER A 514 -1.98 -13.49 27.44
CA SER A 514 -0.84 -13.67 28.36
C SER A 514 -0.12 -15.01 28.19
N MET A 515 0.07 -15.45 26.94
CA MET A 515 0.63 -16.77 26.65
C MET A 515 2.14 -16.83 26.87
N VAL A 516 2.62 -17.88 27.52
CA VAL A 516 4.04 -18.18 27.75
C VAL A 516 4.35 -19.65 27.48
N GLU A 517 5.57 -19.96 27.01
CA GLU A 517 6.05 -21.34 26.87
C GLU A 517 6.62 -21.82 28.20
N TYR A 518 6.22 -23.02 28.60
CA TYR A 518 6.81 -23.70 29.77
C TYR A 518 6.79 -25.21 29.56
N ASN A 519 7.98 -25.84 29.64
CA ASN A 519 8.18 -27.29 29.48
C ASN A 519 7.61 -27.89 28.17
N GLY A 520 7.65 -27.15 27.05
CA GLY A 520 7.16 -27.60 25.74
C GLY A 520 5.63 -27.45 25.56
N GLU A 521 4.94 -26.85 26.52
CA GLU A 521 3.52 -26.48 26.45
C GLU A 521 3.37 -24.94 26.53
N VAL A 522 2.27 -24.42 25.99
CA VAL A 522 1.87 -23.02 26.17
C VAL A 522 0.86 -22.93 27.32
N PHE A 523 1.13 -22.04 28.26
CA PHE A 523 0.21 -21.63 29.32
C PHE A 523 -0.35 -20.25 28.99
N GLY A 524 -1.63 -20.00 29.31
CA GLY A 524 -2.26 -18.70 29.07
C GLY A 524 -3.65 -18.62 29.72
N ALA A 525 -4.29 -17.47 29.55
CA ALA A 525 -5.67 -17.26 29.98
C ALA A 525 -6.60 -17.40 28.78
N ALA A 526 -7.77 -18.06 28.96
CA ALA A 526 -8.79 -18.13 27.93
C ALA A 526 -10.19 -18.28 28.55
N THR A 527 -11.21 -17.83 27.82
CA THR A 527 -12.60 -18.09 28.18
C THR A 527 -12.94 -19.54 27.84
N ILE A 528 -13.33 -20.29 28.88
CA ILE A 528 -13.68 -21.71 28.73
C ILE A 528 -15.13 -21.90 29.20
N PRO A 529 -16.01 -22.45 28.36
CA PRO A 529 -17.42 -22.61 28.71
C PRO A 529 -17.63 -23.38 30.02
N GLY A 530 -18.41 -22.83 30.93
CA GLY A 530 -18.68 -23.38 32.25
C GLY A 530 -17.67 -23.01 33.33
N PHE A 531 -16.51 -22.44 32.97
CA PHE A 531 -15.43 -22.08 33.91
C PHE A 531 -15.08 -20.58 33.91
N GLY A 532 -15.55 -19.81 32.92
CA GLY A 532 -15.15 -18.39 32.76
C GLY A 532 -13.77 -18.26 32.15
N VAL A 533 -13.04 -17.16 32.47
CA VAL A 533 -11.65 -16.95 32.02
C VAL A 533 -10.71 -17.60 33.03
N GLU A 534 -10.11 -18.72 32.63
CA GLU A 534 -9.25 -19.54 33.50
C GLU A 534 -7.88 -19.83 32.87
N LEU A 535 -6.98 -20.45 33.66
CA LEU A 535 -5.65 -20.83 33.22
C LEU A 535 -5.74 -22.10 32.37
N PHE A 536 -5.33 -22.04 31.11
CA PHE A 536 -5.22 -23.18 30.22
C PHE A 536 -3.76 -23.58 29.98
N ARG A 537 -3.57 -24.83 29.53
CA ARG A 537 -2.32 -25.31 28.91
C ARG A 537 -2.59 -26.02 27.60
N SER A 538 -1.63 -25.99 26.70
CA SER A 538 -1.75 -26.62 25.39
C SER A 538 -0.40 -27.11 24.86
N ASN A 539 -0.39 -28.29 24.24
CA ASN A 539 0.75 -28.80 23.48
C ASN A 539 0.66 -28.53 21.99
N GLY A 540 -0.25 -27.66 21.55
CA GLY A 540 -0.49 -27.33 20.16
C GLY A 540 -1.55 -28.20 19.46
N THR A 541 -2.18 -29.14 20.16
CA THR A 541 -3.29 -29.98 19.63
C THR A 541 -4.54 -29.75 20.43
N LEU A 542 -5.72 -29.91 19.76
CA LEU A 542 -7.00 -29.79 20.44
C LEU A 542 -7.13 -30.78 21.62
N GLY A 543 -6.73 -32.03 21.43
CA GLY A 543 -6.78 -33.07 22.49
C GLY A 543 -5.77 -32.84 23.61
N GLY A 544 -4.71 -32.05 23.37
CA GLY A 544 -3.70 -31.69 24.37
C GLY A 544 -3.94 -30.33 25.01
N THR A 545 -5.05 -29.67 24.67
CA THR A 545 -5.45 -28.37 25.22
C THR A 545 -6.51 -28.56 26.29
N GLN A 546 -6.23 -28.10 27.51
CA GLN A 546 -7.11 -28.30 28.67
C GLN A 546 -6.93 -27.18 29.71
N ILE A 547 -7.88 -27.09 30.65
CA ILE A 547 -7.73 -26.26 31.84
C ILE A 547 -6.51 -26.74 32.62
N ALA A 548 -5.56 -25.85 32.88
CA ALA A 548 -4.44 -26.13 33.80
C ALA A 548 -4.89 -26.05 35.25
N ALA A 549 -5.74 -25.08 35.57
CA ALA A 549 -6.40 -24.95 36.88
C ALA A 549 -7.68 -24.13 36.77
N ASP A 550 -8.76 -24.58 37.44
CA ASP A 550 -9.96 -23.78 37.75
C ASP A 550 -9.69 -23.00 39.05
N ILE A 551 -9.04 -21.84 38.90
CA ILE A 551 -8.59 -21.04 40.05
C ILE A 551 -9.79 -20.47 40.82
N ARG A 552 -10.82 -20.05 40.05
CA ARG A 552 -12.07 -19.56 40.66
C ARG A 552 -13.23 -20.46 40.26
N SER A 553 -13.46 -21.45 41.14
CA SER A 553 -14.40 -22.57 40.86
C SER A 553 -15.74 -22.15 40.26
N GLY A 554 -16.15 -22.83 39.21
CA GLY A 554 -17.41 -22.64 38.47
C GLY A 554 -17.31 -21.64 37.34
N SER A 555 -18.42 -20.96 37.01
CA SER A 555 -18.48 -20.03 35.85
C SER A 555 -17.90 -18.64 36.09
N SER A 556 -17.33 -18.40 37.25
CA SER A 556 -16.68 -17.12 37.58
C SER A 556 -15.24 -17.11 37.09
N SER A 557 -14.78 -16.00 36.53
CA SER A 557 -13.43 -15.88 35.98
C SER A 557 -12.39 -15.59 37.06
N SER A 558 -11.27 -16.27 37.04
CA SER A 558 -10.05 -15.89 37.78
C SER A 558 -9.22 -14.86 37.03
N SER A 559 -9.42 -14.74 35.72
CA SER A 559 -8.71 -13.79 34.82
C SER A 559 -7.19 -13.81 34.99
N PRO A 560 -6.52 -14.93 34.75
CA PRO A 560 -5.06 -15.04 34.87
C PRO A 560 -4.36 -14.04 33.94
N ALA A 561 -3.36 -13.32 34.47
CA ALA A 561 -2.60 -12.32 33.71
C ALA A 561 -1.14 -12.26 34.19
N ASN A 562 -0.31 -11.49 33.48
CA ASN A 562 1.09 -11.28 33.83
C ASN A 562 1.90 -12.60 33.95
N LEU A 563 1.60 -13.59 33.13
CA LEU A 563 2.30 -14.86 33.15
C LEU A 563 3.78 -14.67 32.82
N ALA A 564 4.64 -15.22 33.65
CA ALA A 564 6.10 -15.19 33.46
C ALA A 564 6.77 -16.48 33.97
N VAL A 565 7.70 -17.00 33.17
CA VAL A 565 8.50 -18.16 33.55
C VAL A 565 9.71 -17.71 34.36
N SER A 566 9.80 -18.19 35.58
CA SER A 566 10.91 -17.88 36.47
C SER A 566 11.19 -19.10 37.37
N GLN A 567 12.46 -19.43 37.68
CA GLN A 567 12.89 -20.52 38.56
C GLN A 567 12.23 -21.89 38.23
N GLY A 568 11.98 -22.18 36.96
CA GLY A 568 11.37 -23.45 36.52
C GLY A 568 9.89 -23.59 36.95
N LYS A 569 9.15 -22.46 37.07
CA LYS A 569 7.73 -22.39 37.35
C LYS A 569 7.10 -21.23 36.54
N VAL A 570 5.78 -21.23 36.42
CA VAL A 570 5.03 -20.08 35.86
C VAL A 570 4.41 -19.30 37.01
N PHE A 571 4.75 -18.02 37.10
CA PHE A 571 4.14 -17.05 38.02
C PHE A 571 3.09 -16.25 37.28
N LEU A 572 2.01 -15.88 37.98
CA LEU A 572 0.89 -15.16 37.39
C LEU A 572 0.11 -14.36 38.45
N SER A 573 -0.71 -13.46 38.02
CA SER A 573 -1.73 -12.81 38.83
C SER A 573 -3.09 -13.46 38.53
N ALA A 574 -3.90 -13.76 39.56
CA ALA A 574 -5.25 -14.32 39.37
C ALA A 574 -6.14 -14.04 40.58
N ASN A 575 -7.46 -14.10 40.38
CA ASN A 575 -8.48 -13.81 41.39
C ASN A 575 -9.24 -15.09 41.79
N SER A 576 -8.93 -15.63 42.96
CA SER A 576 -9.68 -16.77 43.54
C SER A 576 -11.03 -16.41 44.14
N GLY A 577 -11.33 -15.14 44.25
CA GLY A 577 -12.43 -14.58 45.04
C GLY A 577 -11.93 -13.68 46.19
N ASN A 578 -10.64 -13.71 46.51
CA ASN A 578 -9.98 -12.89 47.51
C ASN A 578 -9.29 -11.65 46.91
N GLY A 579 -9.66 -11.21 45.72
CA GLY A 579 -8.95 -10.19 44.95
C GLY A 579 -7.95 -10.80 43.99
N VAL A 580 -7.23 -9.94 43.25
CA VAL A 580 -6.16 -10.36 42.30
C VAL A 580 -4.87 -10.44 43.10
N GLU A 581 -4.36 -11.67 43.27
CA GLU A 581 -3.22 -12.00 44.12
C GLU A 581 -2.12 -12.77 43.32
N PRO A 582 -0.86 -12.93 43.85
CA PRO A 582 0.17 -13.67 43.18
C PRO A 582 -0.04 -15.18 43.27
N TRP A 583 0.04 -15.86 42.13
CA TRP A 583 -0.11 -17.30 41.99
C TRP A 583 1.14 -17.94 41.36
N VAL A 584 1.30 -19.23 41.56
CA VAL A 584 2.35 -20.04 40.94
C VAL A 584 1.78 -21.35 40.43
N THR A 585 2.33 -21.86 39.30
CA THR A 585 2.07 -23.22 38.85
C THR A 585 3.35 -23.92 38.37
N ASP A 586 3.44 -25.23 38.59
CA ASP A 586 4.41 -26.13 37.99
C ASP A 586 3.80 -26.92 36.80
N GLY A 587 2.59 -26.53 36.37
CA GLY A 587 1.82 -27.20 35.34
C GLY A 587 0.87 -28.28 35.84
N SER A 588 0.91 -28.63 37.13
CA SER A 588 -0.04 -29.56 37.75
C SER A 588 -1.11 -28.83 38.57
N ILE A 589 -2.30 -29.42 38.72
CA ILE A 589 -3.38 -28.86 39.57
C ILE A 589 -2.89 -28.70 41.02
N ALA A 590 -2.14 -29.68 41.54
CA ALA A 590 -1.62 -29.65 42.92
C ALA A 590 -0.50 -28.63 43.14
N GLY A 591 0.23 -28.31 42.08
CA GLY A 591 1.28 -27.29 42.06
C GLY A 591 0.81 -25.89 41.69
N THR A 592 -0.52 -25.70 41.49
CA THR A 592 -1.13 -24.41 41.22
C THR A 592 -1.81 -23.88 42.49
N PHE A 593 -1.26 -22.81 43.06
CA PHE A 593 -1.76 -22.25 44.33
C PHE A 593 -1.43 -20.77 44.48
N GLU A 594 -2.22 -20.09 45.32
CA GLU A 594 -2.00 -18.70 45.75
C GLU A 594 -0.76 -18.61 46.65
N LEU A 595 0.17 -17.73 46.32
CA LEU A 595 1.41 -17.53 47.08
C LEU A 595 1.21 -16.71 48.36
N ALA A 596 0.36 -15.72 48.27
CA ALA A 596 0.00 -14.86 49.40
C ALA A 596 -1.27 -14.05 49.09
N ASP A 597 -2.17 -13.89 50.04
CA ASP A 597 -3.21 -12.87 50.08
C ASP A 597 -2.55 -11.58 50.61
N ILE A 598 -1.91 -10.82 49.69
CA ILE A 598 -1.12 -9.63 50.02
C ILE A 598 -2.04 -8.49 50.53
N GLN A 599 -3.13 -8.28 49.80
CA GLN A 599 -4.15 -7.28 50.17
C GLN A 599 -5.34 -8.03 50.76
N ALA A 600 -5.24 -8.33 52.06
CA ALA A 600 -6.15 -9.20 52.76
C ALA A 600 -7.64 -9.01 52.48
N GLY A 601 -8.33 -10.10 52.19
CA GLY A 601 -9.76 -10.16 51.94
C GLY A 601 -10.10 -10.03 50.46
N THR A 602 -11.09 -9.20 50.09
CA THR A 602 -11.51 -9.02 48.67
C THR A 602 -10.76 -7.90 47.93
N GLY A 603 -9.78 -7.28 48.58
CA GLY A 603 -8.88 -6.32 47.95
C GLY A 603 -7.95 -6.99 46.99
N SER A 604 -7.38 -6.24 46.08
CA SER A 604 -6.41 -6.78 45.10
C SER A 604 -5.03 -6.17 45.32
N SER A 605 -4.00 -7.02 45.41
CA SER A 605 -2.61 -6.56 45.34
C SER A 605 -2.13 -6.29 43.94
N SER A 606 -2.83 -6.79 42.89
CA SER A 606 -2.54 -6.61 41.48
C SER A 606 -1.06 -6.84 41.14
N PRO A 607 -0.51 -8.02 41.41
CA PRO A 607 0.90 -8.29 41.19
C PRO A 607 1.22 -8.29 39.69
N SER A 608 2.39 -7.74 39.35
CA SER A 608 2.82 -7.61 37.95
C SER A 608 4.35 -7.71 37.81
N GLN A 609 4.81 -7.90 36.57
CA GLN A 609 6.24 -7.87 36.19
C GLN A 609 7.11 -8.89 36.93
N PHE A 610 6.64 -10.11 37.09
CA PHE A 610 7.41 -11.21 37.71
C PHE A 610 8.74 -11.43 37.01
N THR A 611 9.84 -11.15 37.69
CA THR A 611 11.20 -11.15 37.12
C THR A 611 12.18 -11.88 38.05
N GLN A 612 13.03 -12.75 37.48
CA GLN A 612 14.03 -13.44 38.28
C GLN A 612 15.16 -12.49 38.72
N ALA A 613 15.47 -12.49 40.04
CA ALA A 613 16.62 -11.83 40.64
C ALA A 613 17.30 -12.81 41.59
N GLY A 614 18.52 -13.26 41.26
CA GLY A 614 19.23 -14.32 41.96
C GLY A 614 18.40 -15.62 42.08
N ALA A 615 18.21 -16.08 43.32
CA ALA A 615 17.41 -17.27 43.63
C ALA A 615 15.92 -16.95 43.89
N ARG A 616 15.46 -15.74 43.65
CA ARG A 616 14.06 -15.31 43.87
C ARG A 616 13.42 -14.73 42.61
N THR A 617 12.09 -14.71 42.61
CA THR A 617 11.27 -13.92 41.65
C THR A 617 10.82 -12.67 42.36
N VAL A 618 11.17 -11.51 41.83
CA VAL A 618 10.71 -10.20 42.32
C VAL A 618 9.53 -9.71 41.45
N PHE A 619 8.63 -8.95 42.06
CA PHE A 619 7.44 -8.43 41.40
C PHE A 619 6.92 -7.17 42.12
N SER A 620 6.14 -6.37 41.41
CA SER A 620 5.45 -5.21 41.96
C SER A 620 4.10 -5.63 42.50
N ALA A 621 3.72 -5.23 43.74
CA ALA A 621 2.39 -5.50 44.26
C ALA A 621 1.97 -4.43 45.28
N PHE A 622 0.67 -4.19 45.37
CA PHE A 622 0.05 -3.21 46.29
C PHE A 622 -0.39 -3.83 47.60
N ARG A 623 -0.05 -3.16 48.69
CA ARG A 623 -0.66 -3.38 49.98
C ARG A 623 -1.01 -2.04 50.66
N SER A 624 -2.21 -1.90 51.22
CA SER A 624 -2.73 -0.62 51.73
C SER A 624 -1.87 0.03 52.82
N ALA A 625 -1.03 -0.74 53.50
CA ALA A 625 -0.16 -0.24 54.59
C ALA A 625 1.15 0.35 54.01
N GLU A 626 1.64 -0.11 52.88
CA GLU A 626 2.92 0.28 52.26
C GLU A 626 2.81 0.90 50.87
N GLY A 627 1.64 0.86 50.24
CA GLY A 627 1.49 1.25 48.82
C GLY A 627 1.91 0.13 47.86
N THR A 628 2.26 0.49 46.63
CA THR A 628 2.78 -0.43 45.62
C THR A 628 4.31 -0.50 45.76
N GLU A 629 4.80 -1.63 46.22
CA GLU A 629 6.22 -1.83 46.54
C GLU A 629 6.81 -3.08 45.90
N LEU A 630 8.13 -3.32 46.09
CA LEU A 630 8.84 -4.47 45.55
C LEU A 630 8.69 -5.68 46.50
N TRP A 631 8.09 -6.74 45.95
CA TRP A 631 7.90 -8.04 46.63
C TRP A 631 8.80 -9.10 46.05
N ALA A 632 9.04 -10.18 46.81
CA ALA A 632 9.83 -11.31 46.39
C ALA A 632 9.23 -12.63 46.84
N THR A 633 9.47 -13.67 46.03
CA THR A 633 9.07 -15.06 46.33
C THR A 633 10.16 -16.05 45.89
N ASP A 634 10.27 -17.19 46.56
CA ASP A 634 11.02 -18.38 46.11
C ASP A 634 10.08 -19.43 45.47
N GLY A 635 8.81 -19.04 45.20
CA GLY A 635 7.78 -19.92 44.69
C GLY A 635 7.12 -20.78 45.75
N THR A 636 7.22 -20.39 47.05
CA THR A 636 6.53 -20.98 48.20
C THR A 636 5.75 -19.92 48.95
N ILE A 637 4.69 -20.32 49.67
CA ILE A 637 3.92 -19.43 50.52
C ILE A 637 4.79 -18.79 51.61
N ALA A 638 5.66 -19.59 52.25
CA ALA A 638 6.52 -19.12 53.33
C ALA A 638 7.65 -18.18 52.83
N GLY A 639 8.06 -18.31 51.57
CA GLY A 639 9.11 -17.50 50.97
C GLY A 639 8.60 -16.25 50.24
N THR A 640 7.29 -16.00 50.29
CA THR A 640 6.64 -14.84 49.63
C THR A 640 6.43 -13.71 50.63
N GLY A 641 6.95 -12.52 50.33
CA GLY A 641 6.81 -11.36 51.22
C GLY A 641 7.33 -10.06 50.61
N LEU A 642 7.07 -8.97 51.32
CA LEU A 642 7.62 -7.67 50.99
C LEU A 642 9.14 -7.74 51.03
N LEU A 643 9.79 -7.45 49.87
CA LEU A 643 11.26 -7.44 49.80
C LEU A 643 11.77 -6.17 50.49
N VAL A 644 11.25 -5.04 50.11
CA VAL A 644 11.62 -3.74 50.66
C VAL A 644 10.53 -2.72 50.38
N ASP A 645 10.21 -1.90 51.41
CA ASP A 645 9.41 -0.69 51.31
C ASP A 645 10.38 0.46 50.92
N LEU A 646 10.43 0.82 49.64
CA LEU A 646 11.32 1.86 49.11
C LEU A 646 10.79 3.26 49.44
N GLN A 647 9.47 3.39 49.61
CA GLN A 647 8.79 4.64 49.92
C GLN A 647 8.01 4.47 51.24
N PRO A 648 8.66 4.57 52.38
CA PRO A 648 8.06 4.22 53.68
C PRO A 648 6.69 4.87 53.95
N GLY A 649 5.73 4.05 54.37
CA GLY A 649 4.35 4.45 54.66
C GLY A 649 3.37 4.04 53.57
N THR A 650 2.24 4.76 53.40
CA THR A 650 1.19 4.41 52.45
C THR A 650 1.45 4.92 51.03
N SER A 651 2.56 5.56 50.79
CA SER A 651 2.97 6.04 49.48
C SER A 651 3.65 4.91 48.70
N SER A 652 3.48 4.91 47.40
CA SER A 652 4.02 3.87 46.50
C SER A 652 5.33 4.28 45.90
N SER A 653 6.33 3.37 45.91
CA SER A 653 7.51 3.49 45.02
C SER A 653 7.20 3.09 43.58
N SER A 654 6.14 2.34 43.35
CA SER A 654 5.63 1.89 42.06
C SER A 654 6.74 1.26 41.20
N PRO A 655 7.39 0.17 41.62
CA PRO A 655 8.42 -0.48 40.84
C PRO A 655 7.87 -0.91 39.45
N ASN A 656 8.56 -0.50 38.37
CA ASN A 656 8.17 -0.84 37.01
C ASN A 656 9.39 -1.11 36.10
N HIS A 657 9.15 -1.60 34.88
CA HIS A 657 10.18 -2.00 33.91
C HIS A 657 11.19 -3.01 34.46
N LEU A 658 10.72 -3.95 35.33
CA LEU A 658 11.57 -4.96 35.93
C LEU A 658 12.19 -5.84 34.83
N THR A 659 13.51 -5.75 34.68
CA THR A 659 14.23 -6.43 33.60
C THR A 659 15.42 -7.22 34.17
N ARG A 660 15.49 -8.52 33.89
CA ARG A 660 16.59 -9.37 34.28
C ARG A 660 17.84 -9.13 33.43
N VAL A 661 18.99 -8.85 34.10
CA VAL A 661 20.29 -8.79 33.45
C VAL A 661 21.26 -9.66 34.27
N GLY A 662 21.64 -10.80 33.72
CA GLY A 662 22.44 -11.81 34.46
C GLY A 662 21.69 -12.38 35.67
N SER A 663 22.22 -12.19 36.86
CA SER A 663 21.59 -12.58 38.15
C SER A 663 20.82 -11.43 38.83
N LEU A 664 20.84 -10.21 38.27
CA LEU A 664 20.23 -9.03 38.83
C LEU A 664 18.94 -8.68 38.09
N ALA A 665 18.01 -7.97 38.76
CA ALA A 665 16.90 -7.30 38.17
C ALA A 665 17.06 -5.78 38.30
N TYR A 666 16.94 -5.04 37.17
CA TYR A 666 16.94 -3.60 37.13
C TYR A 666 15.50 -3.11 36.98
N PHE A 667 15.17 -1.98 37.56
CA PHE A 667 13.81 -1.44 37.53
C PHE A 667 13.79 0.07 37.80
N ALA A 668 12.72 0.73 37.43
CA ALA A 668 12.46 2.11 37.81
C ALA A 668 11.62 2.15 39.08
N ALA A 669 11.92 3.06 40.04
CA ALA A 669 11.11 3.27 41.24
C ALA A 669 11.20 4.71 41.75
N THR A 670 10.10 5.19 42.35
CA THR A 670 9.97 6.55 42.86
C THR A 670 10.28 6.57 44.35
N VAL A 671 11.23 7.42 44.74
CA VAL A 671 11.57 7.61 46.16
C VAL A 671 11.63 9.12 46.49
N THR A 672 11.03 9.48 47.60
CA THR A 672 11.04 10.89 48.05
C THR A 672 12.46 11.41 48.18
N GLY A 673 12.74 12.51 47.53
CA GLY A 673 14.06 13.16 47.48
C GLY A 673 14.92 12.78 46.30
N LEU A 674 14.60 11.67 45.60
CA LEU A 674 15.32 11.23 44.39
C LEU A 674 14.45 11.28 43.13
N GLY A 675 13.10 11.35 43.24
CA GLY A 675 12.21 11.15 42.09
C GLY A 675 12.11 9.69 41.66
N ASN A 676 11.75 9.46 40.39
CA ASN A 676 11.71 8.14 39.75
C ASN A 676 13.03 7.88 39.05
N GLU A 677 13.82 6.96 39.59
CA GLU A 677 15.18 6.66 39.15
C GLU A 677 15.43 5.16 38.94
N LEU A 678 16.62 4.80 38.40
CA LEU A 678 17.00 3.42 38.14
C LEU A 678 17.49 2.72 39.41
N TRP A 679 16.93 1.57 39.70
CA TRP A 679 17.25 0.69 40.82
C TRP A 679 17.73 -0.68 40.36
N VAL A 680 18.41 -1.37 41.24
CA VAL A 680 18.89 -2.77 41.00
C VAL A 680 18.67 -3.61 42.25
N THR A 681 18.33 -4.88 42.03
CA THR A 681 18.21 -5.88 43.12
C THR A 681 18.76 -7.25 42.71
N ASP A 682 19.32 -7.99 43.68
CA ASP A 682 19.67 -9.42 43.56
C ASP A 682 18.62 -10.34 44.20
N GLY A 683 17.45 -9.78 44.56
CA GLY A 683 16.37 -10.46 45.27
C GLY A 683 16.54 -10.44 46.79
N THR A 684 17.52 -9.69 47.36
CA THR A 684 17.69 -9.46 48.80
C THR A 684 17.55 -7.99 49.16
N VAL A 685 17.21 -7.71 50.41
CA VAL A 685 17.11 -6.31 50.92
C VAL A 685 18.46 -5.61 50.78
N ALA A 686 19.57 -6.30 51.13
CA ALA A 686 20.92 -5.73 51.08
C ALA A 686 21.41 -5.45 49.65
N GLY A 687 20.96 -6.25 48.66
CA GLY A 687 21.28 -6.06 47.24
C GLY A 687 20.37 -5.12 46.50
N THR A 688 19.32 -4.59 47.17
CA THR A 688 18.37 -3.61 46.54
C THR A 688 18.84 -2.20 46.82
N ARG A 689 19.20 -1.45 45.77
CA ARG A 689 19.72 -0.09 45.88
C ARG A 689 19.45 0.77 44.66
N ASN A 690 19.45 2.07 44.81
CA ASN A 690 19.51 3.00 43.70
C ASN A 690 20.83 2.84 42.97
N VAL A 691 20.81 2.86 41.63
CA VAL A 691 22.01 2.77 40.76
C VAL A 691 22.67 4.13 40.64
N ALA A 692 21.89 5.16 40.25
CA ALA A 692 22.33 6.53 40.12
C ALA A 692 21.10 7.47 40.17
N ASP A 693 21.29 8.68 40.68
CA ASP A 693 20.36 9.81 40.55
C ASP A 693 20.68 10.53 39.24
N VAL A 694 20.04 10.08 38.15
CA VAL A 694 20.30 10.59 36.79
C VAL A 694 19.77 12.01 36.63
N ARG A 695 18.60 12.29 37.20
CA ARG A 695 18.02 13.63 37.26
C ARG A 695 18.12 14.20 38.66
N VAL A 696 19.29 14.70 38.97
CA VAL A 696 19.74 15.12 40.31
C VAL A 696 18.67 15.86 41.11
N GLY A 697 18.34 15.32 42.30
CA GLY A 697 17.39 15.93 43.24
C GLY A 697 16.00 15.29 43.19
N THR A 698 14.93 16.09 43.28
CA THR A 698 13.54 15.60 43.28
C THR A 698 12.95 15.38 41.89
N GLY A 699 13.73 15.59 40.80
CA GLY A 699 13.34 15.35 39.45
C GLY A 699 13.29 13.84 39.17
N SER A 700 12.53 13.41 38.18
CA SER A 700 12.45 12.00 37.76
C SER A 700 13.14 11.82 36.43
N SER A 701 14.02 10.85 36.34
CA SER A 701 14.65 10.47 35.06
C SER A 701 13.77 9.51 34.25
N LEU A 702 12.78 8.88 34.87
CA LEU A 702 11.82 7.96 34.22
C LEU A 702 12.51 6.87 33.39
N PRO A 703 13.30 6.00 34.00
CA PRO A 703 14.02 4.97 33.27
C PRO A 703 13.06 3.95 32.64
N GLU A 704 13.28 3.67 31.34
CA GLU A 704 12.50 2.69 30.56
C GLU A 704 13.34 1.93 29.55
N GLN A 705 12.78 0.93 28.88
CA GLN A 705 13.45 0.12 27.87
C GLN A 705 14.80 -0.43 28.34
N ILE A 706 14.86 -1.01 29.52
CA ILE A 706 16.09 -1.51 30.16
C ILE A 706 16.53 -2.81 29.47
N VAL A 707 17.77 -2.88 28.94
CA VAL A 707 18.32 -4.09 28.33
C VAL A 707 19.77 -4.32 28.79
N GLY A 708 20.19 -5.59 28.86
CA GLY A 708 21.58 -5.97 29.22
C GLY A 708 22.35 -6.52 28.04
N LEU A 709 23.56 -6.03 27.83
CA LEU A 709 24.52 -6.58 26.87
C LEU A 709 25.30 -7.77 27.48
N ASP A 710 25.84 -8.63 26.63
CA ASP A 710 26.70 -9.76 27.07
C ASP A 710 27.97 -9.30 27.83
N SER A 711 28.39 -8.07 27.66
CA SER A 711 29.47 -7.42 28.38
C SER A 711 29.16 -7.14 29.87
N GLY A 712 27.88 -7.26 30.28
CA GLY A 712 27.36 -6.84 31.58
C GLY A 712 26.99 -5.36 31.66
N VAL A 713 27.16 -4.61 30.60
CA VAL A 713 26.63 -3.24 30.49
C VAL A 713 25.12 -3.29 30.34
N VAL A 714 24.41 -2.42 31.05
CA VAL A 714 22.99 -2.24 30.95
C VAL A 714 22.71 -0.90 30.23
N LEU A 715 21.85 -0.93 29.23
CA LEU A 715 21.39 0.26 28.52
C LEU A 715 19.95 0.54 28.93
N PHE A 716 19.58 1.81 28.99
CA PHE A 716 18.24 2.25 29.34
C PHE A 716 17.99 3.67 28.80
N VAL A 717 16.76 4.02 28.60
CA VAL A 717 16.34 5.35 28.18
C VAL A 717 15.98 6.16 29.42
N ALA A 718 16.50 7.39 29.54
CA ALA A 718 16.23 8.25 30.69
C ALA A 718 16.40 9.74 30.39
N ASN A 719 15.77 10.60 31.20
CA ASN A 719 15.76 12.05 31.05
C ASN A 719 16.50 12.74 32.20
N ASP A 720 17.60 13.40 31.91
CA ASP A 720 18.38 14.14 32.94
C ASP A 720 17.88 15.57 33.17
N GLY A 721 16.86 16.01 32.41
CA GLY A 721 16.28 17.35 32.44
C GLY A 721 16.87 18.27 31.38
N PRO A 722 18.18 18.58 31.38
CA PRO A 722 18.80 19.48 30.40
C PRO A 722 18.82 18.98 28.97
N ARG A 723 18.96 17.65 28.75
CA ARG A 723 19.11 17.03 27.43
C ARG A 723 17.88 16.31 26.92
N GLY A 724 16.77 16.31 27.71
CA GLY A 724 15.58 15.52 27.35
C GLY A 724 15.80 14.03 27.62
N GLN A 725 15.07 13.20 26.89
CA GLN A 725 15.12 11.75 27.03
C GLN A 725 16.14 11.17 26.04
N GLU A 726 17.17 10.53 26.52
CA GLU A 726 18.31 10.03 25.76
C GLU A 726 18.70 8.59 26.18
N LEU A 727 19.67 7.97 25.48
CA LEU A 727 20.19 6.65 25.80
C LEU A 727 21.31 6.73 26.84
N TRP A 728 21.13 6.04 27.94
CA TRP A 728 22.08 5.92 29.05
C TRP A 728 22.65 4.53 29.18
N ARG A 729 23.82 4.40 29.79
CA ARG A 729 24.42 3.11 30.19
C ARG A 729 24.75 3.08 31.66
N THR A 730 24.83 1.85 32.18
CA THR A 730 25.34 1.58 33.53
C THR A 730 26.05 0.22 33.59
N ASP A 731 27.01 0.08 34.49
CA ASP A 731 27.60 -1.19 34.93
C ASP A 731 27.02 -1.63 36.30
N GLY A 732 25.95 -0.99 36.75
CA GLY A 732 25.29 -1.18 38.02
C GLY A 732 25.89 -0.31 39.15
N THR A 733 26.85 0.58 38.84
CA THR A 733 27.42 1.55 39.78
C THR A 733 27.10 2.97 39.36
N SER A 734 27.07 3.92 40.30
CA SER A 734 26.86 5.34 39.96
C SER A 734 27.99 5.91 39.10
N ALA A 735 29.23 5.47 39.32
CA ALA A 735 30.38 5.91 38.53
C ALA A 735 30.36 5.38 37.09
N GLY A 736 29.77 4.21 36.87
CA GLY A 736 29.59 3.57 35.54
C GLY A 736 28.29 3.97 34.85
N THR A 737 27.50 4.85 35.47
CA THR A 737 26.22 5.34 34.90
C THR A 737 26.44 6.70 34.26
N PHE A 738 26.27 6.77 32.92
CA PHE A 738 26.42 8.02 32.18
C PHE A 738 25.68 7.94 30.82
N LEU A 739 25.42 9.14 30.23
CA LEU A 739 24.88 9.31 28.91
C LEU A 739 25.80 8.69 27.85
N VAL A 740 25.28 7.85 26.95
CA VAL A 740 26.08 7.25 25.87
C VAL A 740 26.45 8.34 24.86
N GLN A 741 25.44 9.05 24.37
CA GLN A 741 25.60 10.15 23.41
C GLN A 741 24.30 10.96 23.36
N GLU A 742 24.39 12.26 23.15
CA GLU A 742 23.25 13.12 22.89
C GLU A 742 22.91 13.04 21.39
N LEU A 743 21.73 12.50 21.05
CA LEU A 743 21.29 12.38 19.65
C LEU A 743 20.64 13.67 19.16
N VAL A 744 19.83 14.32 20.00
CA VAL A 744 19.19 15.60 19.68
C VAL A 744 19.68 16.65 20.65
N VAL A 745 20.46 17.61 20.16
CA VAL A 745 21.11 18.63 21.01
C VAL A 745 20.11 19.49 21.77
N GLY A 746 20.29 19.60 23.10
CA GLY A 746 19.45 20.39 24.01
C GLY A 746 18.29 19.56 24.59
N SER A 747 17.16 20.21 24.89
CA SER A 747 16.02 19.54 25.53
C SER A 747 15.13 18.73 24.55
N GLY A 748 15.60 18.51 23.31
CA GLY A 748 14.93 17.64 22.34
C GLY A 748 14.92 16.19 22.79
N THR A 749 13.98 15.41 22.27
CA THR A 749 13.84 13.98 22.57
C THR A 749 13.92 13.19 21.26
N PRO A 750 14.91 12.31 21.10
CA PRO A 750 15.04 11.48 19.88
C PRO A 750 13.98 10.38 19.77
N ASN A 751 13.04 10.30 20.72
CA ASN A 751 11.98 9.28 20.76
C ASN A 751 12.53 7.87 20.52
N ILE A 752 13.46 7.44 21.38
CA ILE A 752 14.07 6.12 21.32
C ILE A 752 12.99 5.06 21.59
N GLU A 753 12.87 4.11 20.66
CA GLU A 753 11.92 2.98 20.77
C GLU A 753 12.60 1.67 20.35
N ASP A 754 11.94 0.55 20.67
CA ASP A 754 12.39 -0.81 20.30
C ASP A 754 13.84 -1.11 20.69
N LEU A 755 14.33 -0.65 21.84
CA LEU A 755 15.68 -0.96 22.33
C LEU A 755 15.80 -2.44 22.62
N VAL A 756 16.66 -3.15 21.88
CA VAL A 756 16.83 -4.60 21.96
C VAL A 756 18.29 -5.01 21.97
N ALA A 757 18.69 -5.76 22.98
CA ALA A 757 20.05 -6.30 23.07
C ALA A 757 20.25 -7.50 22.15
N ALA A 758 21.36 -7.50 21.41
CA ALA A 758 21.76 -8.54 20.47
C ALA A 758 23.21 -8.99 20.70
N GLY A 759 23.45 -9.64 21.84
CA GLY A 759 24.78 -10.04 22.26
C GLY A 759 25.61 -8.89 22.83
N PRO A 760 26.74 -8.53 22.22
CA PRO A 760 27.60 -7.44 22.70
C PRO A 760 27.10 -6.05 22.28
N ILE A 761 26.07 -5.96 21.46
CA ILE A 761 25.49 -4.72 20.93
C ILE A 761 23.98 -4.64 21.22
N ALA A 762 23.41 -3.45 21.08
CA ALA A 762 21.96 -3.23 21.06
C ALA A 762 21.54 -2.42 19.84
N TYR A 763 20.35 -2.68 19.38
CA TYR A 763 19.67 -1.90 18.34
C TYR A 763 18.52 -1.11 18.93
N PHE A 764 18.17 -0.02 18.30
CA PHE A 764 16.99 0.79 18.63
C PHE A 764 16.58 1.65 17.44
N THR A 765 15.38 2.19 17.49
CA THR A 765 14.94 3.21 16.55
C THR A 765 14.91 4.58 17.22
N ALA A 766 15.29 5.63 16.50
CA ALA A 766 15.29 6.99 17.01
C ALA A 766 15.18 8.00 15.86
N ASP A 767 14.77 9.23 16.19
CA ASP A 767 14.77 10.40 15.31
C ASP A 767 15.83 11.40 15.78
N ASP A 768 16.87 11.61 15.00
CA ASP A 768 17.95 12.54 15.31
C ASP A 768 17.64 14.02 14.97
N GLY A 769 16.41 14.28 14.49
CA GLY A 769 15.94 15.60 14.07
C GLY A 769 16.42 16.02 12.67
N SER A 770 17.14 15.16 11.94
CA SER A 770 17.65 15.44 10.60
C SER A 770 17.31 14.40 9.54
N SER A 771 17.36 13.11 9.87
CA SER A 771 17.07 12.01 8.95
C SER A 771 15.70 11.34 9.21
N GLY A 772 14.95 11.85 10.20
CA GLY A 772 13.72 11.22 10.68
C GLY A 772 14.01 9.96 11.48
N ARG A 773 13.01 9.07 11.64
CA ARG A 773 13.16 7.85 12.45
C ARG A 773 13.92 6.78 11.68
N GLU A 774 15.08 6.40 12.18
CA GLU A 774 15.97 5.40 11.58
C GLU A 774 16.46 4.35 12.60
N VAL A 775 17.20 3.34 12.14
CA VAL A 775 17.79 2.30 12.98
C VAL A 775 19.20 2.70 13.42
N TYR A 776 19.44 2.57 14.71
CA TYR A 776 20.73 2.81 15.35
C TYR A 776 21.28 1.56 16.03
N VAL A 777 22.58 1.49 16.18
CA VAL A 777 23.30 0.43 16.90
C VAL A 777 24.28 1.04 17.89
N THR A 778 24.47 0.36 19.04
CA THR A 778 25.46 0.74 20.06
C THR A 778 26.03 -0.47 20.78
N ASP A 779 27.28 -0.39 21.21
CA ASP A 779 27.92 -1.29 22.18
C ASP A 779 27.94 -0.68 23.60
N GLY A 780 27.27 0.45 23.77
CA GLY A 780 27.27 1.26 24.98
C GLY A 780 28.42 2.27 25.08
N SER A 781 29.32 2.37 24.09
CA SER A 781 30.38 3.39 24.06
C SER A 781 30.10 4.52 23.11
N ALA A 782 29.40 4.28 22.01
CA ALA A 782 28.97 5.23 21.00
C ALA A 782 27.69 4.75 20.33
N ILE A 783 26.96 5.69 19.70
CA ILE A 783 25.75 5.42 18.89
C ILE A 783 26.10 5.63 17.42
N VAL A 784 25.72 4.68 16.57
CA VAL A 784 25.94 4.74 15.12
C VAL A 784 24.61 4.50 14.41
N GLN A 785 24.23 5.40 13.49
CA GLN A 785 23.12 5.16 12.57
C GLN A 785 23.51 4.01 11.63
N VAL A 786 22.67 3.00 11.55
CA VAL A 786 22.93 1.80 10.74
C VAL A 786 22.78 2.13 9.25
N VAL A 787 21.67 2.75 8.90
CA VAL A 787 21.33 3.10 7.53
C VAL A 787 20.27 4.20 7.54
N ASP A 788 20.34 5.11 6.59
CA ASP A 788 19.24 6.02 6.23
C ASP A 788 18.50 5.37 5.06
N LEU A 789 17.33 4.81 5.32
CA LEU A 789 16.54 4.09 4.30
C LEU A 789 15.87 5.01 3.30
N PHE A 790 15.60 6.26 3.67
CA PHE A 790 14.92 7.23 2.82
C PHE A 790 15.64 8.59 2.83
N PRO A 791 16.83 8.68 2.22
CA PRO A 791 17.67 9.86 2.26
C PRO A 791 16.98 11.15 1.80
N GLY A 792 17.06 12.16 2.66
CA GLY A 792 16.52 13.48 2.38
C GLY A 792 15.04 13.70 2.73
N ALA A 793 14.38 12.72 3.33
CA ALA A 793 13.03 12.88 3.85
C ALA A 793 13.06 13.16 5.36
N PRO A 794 12.61 14.32 5.83
CA PRO A 794 12.59 14.64 7.26
C PRO A 794 11.60 13.77 8.07
N SER A 795 10.71 13.04 7.41
CA SER A 795 9.79 12.09 8.04
C SER A 795 10.39 10.70 8.32
N GLY A 796 11.61 10.44 7.84
CA GLY A 796 12.28 9.15 8.03
C GLY A 796 11.68 8.00 7.22
N ALA A 797 12.16 6.79 7.48
CA ALA A 797 11.81 5.56 6.77
C ALA A 797 10.60 4.83 7.39
N ASP A 798 9.85 5.44 8.28
CA ASP A 798 8.76 4.81 9.04
C ASP A 798 9.19 3.46 9.66
N VAL A 799 10.36 3.46 10.30
CA VAL A 799 10.94 2.26 10.89
C VAL A 799 10.23 1.91 12.18
N GLY A 800 9.76 0.68 12.28
CA GLY A 800 9.12 0.16 13.49
C GLY A 800 9.34 -1.34 13.67
N THR A 801 8.88 -1.85 14.80
CA THR A 801 8.87 -3.30 15.10
C THR A 801 10.24 -3.97 14.94
N LEU A 802 11.28 -3.36 15.52
CA LEU A 802 12.63 -3.91 15.51
C LEU A 802 12.76 -5.03 16.54
N ARG A 803 13.28 -6.18 16.13
CA ARG A 803 13.47 -7.35 17.00
C ARG A 803 14.80 -8.05 16.71
N ARG A 804 15.42 -8.62 17.77
CA ARG A 804 16.58 -9.49 17.65
C ARG A 804 16.19 -10.87 17.12
N ILE A 805 17.02 -11.47 16.28
CA ILE A 805 16.92 -12.88 15.94
C ILE A 805 17.60 -13.71 17.02
N ALA A 806 16.82 -14.58 17.69
CA ALA A 806 17.28 -15.36 18.83
C ALA A 806 18.55 -16.15 18.53
N GLY A 807 19.54 -16.08 19.44
CA GLY A 807 20.84 -16.77 19.30
C GLY A 807 21.83 -16.14 18.34
N THR A 808 21.54 -14.95 17.79
CA THR A 808 22.42 -14.21 16.87
C THR A 808 22.63 -12.77 17.33
N SER A 809 23.56 -12.05 16.66
CA SER A 809 23.70 -10.60 16.78
C SER A 809 22.88 -9.84 15.71
N LEU A 810 22.04 -10.51 14.94
CA LEU A 810 21.24 -9.91 13.88
C LEU A 810 19.95 -9.31 14.43
N ALA A 811 19.50 -8.23 13.80
CA ALA A 811 18.17 -7.65 14.03
C ALA A 811 17.35 -7.65 12.74
N ILE A 812 16.04 -7.83 12.90
CA ILE A 812 15.03 -7.73 11.85
C ILE A 812 14.08 -6.56 12.19
N PHE A 813 13.65 -5.82 11.19
CA PHE A 813 12.77 -4.67 11.38
C PHE A 813 11.90 -4.42 10.16
N ALA A 814 10.78 -3.72 10.37
CA ALA A 814 9.94 -3.17 9.30
C ALA A 814 10.42 -1.75 8.97
N GLY A 815 10.47 -1.39 7.69
CA GLY A 815 10.84 -0.04 7.26
C GLY A 815 10.52 0.20 5.80
N SER A 816 10.28 1.46 5.43
CA SER A 816 10.01 1.90 4.07
C SER A 816 11.20 2.67 3.49
N ASN A 817 11.57 2.36 2.25
CA ASN A 817 12.59 3.13 1.51
C ASN A 817 11.97 4.20 0.60
N GLY A 818 10.70 4.55 0.81
CA GLY A 818 9.97 5.55 0.03
C GLY A 818 9.60 5.13 -1.39
N VAL A 819 9.92 3.90 -1.80
CA VAL A 819 9.61 3.37 -3.14
C VAL A 819 8.42 2.41 -3.10
N ARG A 820 8.25 1.70 -1.99
CA ARG A 820 7.20 0.70 -1.76
C ARG A 820 6.72 0.84 -0.33
N GLY A 821 5.58 0.22 0.04
CA GLY A 821 5.10 0.15 1.41
C GLY A 821 6.13 -0.49 2.36
N LEU A 822 5.71 -0.89 3.55
CA LEU A 822 6.60 -1.49 4.55
C LEU A 822 7.27 -2.77 4.02
N GLN A 823 8.53 -2.91 4.29
CA GLN A 823 9.38 -4.02 3.87
C GLN A 823 10.13 -4.59 5.06
N ILE A 824 10.54 -5.86 4.95
CA ILE A 824 11.32 -6.50 5.99
C ILE A 824 12.81 -6.34 5.69
N TRP A 825 13.53 -5.85 6.68
CA TRP A 825 14.97 -5.63 6.62
C TRP A 825 15.72 -6.47 7.66
N LEU A 826 16.92 -6.90 7.31
CA LEU A 826 17.85 -7.61 8.19
C LEU A 826 19.14 -6.80 8.29
N THR A 827 19.70 -6.71 9.50
CA THR A 827 20.96 -6.02 9.73
C THR A 827 21.87 -6.76 10.73
N ASP A 828 23.17 -6.61 10.57
CA ASP A 828 24.18 -6.97 11.56
C ASP A 828 24.76 -5.74 12.30
N GLY A 829 24.14 -4.57 12.09
CA GLY A 829 24.58 -3.28 12.64
C GLY A 829 25.47 -2.47 11.71
N THR A 830 25.75 -2.96 10.50
CA THR A 830 26.52 -2.21 9.49
C THR A 830 25.64 -1.87 8.28
N ALA A 831 25.85 -0.69 7.69
CA ALA A 831 25.11 -0.27 6.48
C ALA A 831 25.33 -1.24 5.31
N THR A 832 26.53 -1.78 5.17
CA THR A 832 26.90 -2.71 4.08
C THR A 832 26.14 -4.03 4.15
N ASN A 833 25.80 -4.50 5.35
CA ASN A 833 25.10 -5.75 5.58
C ASN A 833 23.64 -5.52 6.04
N THR A 834 23.13 -4.32 5.86
CA THR A 834 21.70 -4.05 6.01
C THR A 834 21.02 -4.31 4.68
N VAL A 835 20.21 -5.35 4.60
CA VAL A 835 19.64 -5.87 3.38
C VAL A 835 18.13 -6.02 3.49
N GLN A 836 17.42 -5.65 2.43
CA GLN A 836 16.03 -5.95 2.29
C GLN A 836 15.83 -7.44 2.02
N LEU A 837 15.00 -8.12 2.80
CA LEU A 837 14.75 -9.57 2.68
C LEU A 837 13.70 -9.93 1.61
N GLY A 838 13.10 -8.96 0.97
CA GLY A 838 12.02 -9.12 0.00
C GLY A 838 10.73 -8.45 0.46
N SER A 839 9.70 -8.53 -0.38
CA SER A 839 8.37 -8.03 -0.08
C SER A 839 7.45 -9.15 0.41
N VAL A 840 6.51 -8.82 1.28
CA VAL A 840 5.46 -9.74 1.76
C VAL A 840 4.43 -9.96 0.64
N GLY A 841 4.04 -11.22 0.40
CA GLY A 841 3.00 -11.57 -0.55
C GLY A 841 3.44 -11.76 -2.01
N SER A 842 2.48 -12.05 -2.87
CA SER A 842 2.70 -12.31 -4.29
C SER A 842 2.92 -11.02 -5.12
N ARG A 843 2.64 -9.87 -4.54
CA ARG A 843 2.83 -8.53 -5.15
C ARG A 843 4.13 -7.91 -4.66
N SER A 844 5.23 -8.39 -5.23
CA SER A 844 6.60 -7.93 -4.88
C SER A 844 6.86 -6.44 -5.16
N ASP A 845 5.90 -5.75 -5.74
CA ASP A 845 5.98 -4.37 -6.23
C ASP A 845 5.43 -3.33 -5.25
N ILE A 846 4.61 -3.71 -4.26
CA ILE A 846 3.98 -2.75 -3.34
C ILE A 846 4.38 -2.86 -1.86
N GLY A 847 5.04 -3.94 -1.43
CA GLY A 847 5.35 -4.15 0.00
C GLY A 847 4.10 -4.46 0.84
N ALA A 848 4.27 -4.54 2.15
CA ALA A 848 3.18 -4.77 3.09
C ALA A 848 2.52 -3.45 3.51
N VAL A 849 1.22 -3.50 3.78
CA VAL A 849 0.45 -2.38 4.37
C VAL A 849 0.74 -2.28 5.87
N SER A 850 0.86 -3.42 6.55
CA SER A 850 1.26 -3.50 7.95
C SER A 850 2.21 -4.66 8.18
N LEU A 851 3.16 -4.48 9.10
CA LEU A 851 4.10 -5.48 9.59
C LEU A 851 4.24 -5.32 11.10
N ARG A 852 3.87 -6.33 11.88
CA ARG A 852 3.91 -6.24 13.35
C ARG A 852 4.11 -7.61 14.01
N ASP A 853 4.31 -7.59 15.32
CA ASP A 853 4.42 -8.79 16.18
C ASP A 853 5.55 -9.76 15.77
N PHE A 854 6.68 -9.23 15.29
CA PHE A 854 7.85 -10.07 14.99
C PHE A 854 8.27 -10.89 16.21
N THR A 855 8.24 -12.21 16.09
CA THR A 855 8.66 -13.14 17.13
C THR A 855 9.64 -14.15 16.54
N SER A 856 10.86 -14.23 17.09
CA SER A 856 11.88 -15.13 16.57
C SER A 856 11.96 -16.44 17.36
N PHE A 857 12.01 -17.56 16.64
CA PHE A 857 12.17 -18.91 17.18
C PHE A 857 13.38 -19.56 16.52
N GLY A 858 14.58 -19.31 17.07
CA GLY A 858 15.83 -19.73 16.45
C GLY A 858 16.04 -18.99 15.13
N GLN A 859 16.08 -19.71 14.01
CA GLN A 859 16.26 -19.13 12.66
C GLN A 859 14.94 -18.86 11.93
N GLU A 860 13.81 -18.93 12.62
CA GLU A 860 12.51 -18.57 12.07
C GLU A 860 11.97 -17.30 12.74
N VAL A 861 11.34 -16.45 11.97
CA VAL A 861 10.59 -15.29 12.45
C VAL A 861 9.15 -15.43 12.02
N TRP A 862 8.24 -15.32 12.96
CA TRP A 862 6.80 -15.28 12.76
C TRP A 862 6.32 -13.85 13.00
N PHE A 863 5.35 -13.41 12.21
CA PHE A 863 4.84 -12.04 12.27
C PHE A 863 3.43 -11.94 11.67
N ALA A 864 2.72 -10.88 12.01
CA ALA A 864 1.49 -10.49 11.35
C ALA A 864 1.82 -9.55 10.19
N ALA A 865 1.25 -9.80 9.02
CA ALA A 865 1.40 -8.91 7.87
C ALA A 865 0.14 -8.86 7.02
N ASN A 866 -0.13 -7.68 6.48
CA ASN A 866 -1.15 -7.43 5.49
C ASN A 866 -0.48 -7.24 4.12
N ASP A 867 -0.68 -8.17 3.20
CA ASP A 867 -0.10 -8.18 1.86
C ASP A 867 -0.97 -7.48 0.81
N ALA A 868 -1.99 -6.74 1.26
CA ALA A 868 -2.99 -6.10 0.42
C ALA A 868 -3.87 -7.07 -0.40
N ILE A 869 -3.78 -8.37 -0.15
CA ILE A 869 -4.56 -9.41 -0.84
C ILE A 869 -5.39 -10.24 0.14
N THR A 870 -4.73 -10.78 1.17
CA THR A 870 -5.36 -11.70 2.13
C THR A 870 -5.78 -11.01 3.43
N GLY A 871 -5.53 -9.70 3.57
CA GLY A 871 -5.68 -9.01 4.85
C GLY A 871 -4.50 -9.28 5.78
N GLU A 872 -4.69 -9.04 7.06
CA GLU A 872 -3.63 -9.27 8.05
C GLU A 872 -3.67 -10.70 8.55
N GLU A 873 -2.66 -11.47 8.14
CA GLU A 873 -2.56 -12.90 8.36
C GLU A 873 -1.23 -13.30 9.01
N PRO A 874 -1.08 -14.53 9.57
CA PRO A 874 0.18 -15.00 10.11
C PRO A 874 1.15 -15.38 8.99
N TRP A 875 2.36 -14.83 9.07
CA TRP A 875 3.46 -15.08 8.14
C TRP A 875 4.66 -15.69 8.84
N ARG A 876 5.45 -16.43 8.09
CA ARG A 876 6.69 -17.04 8.55
C ARG A 876 7.84 -16.72 7.60
N LEU A 877 8.99 -16.35 8.14
CA LEU A 877 10.24 -16.11 7.44
C LEU A 877 11.32 -17.03 8.04
N ALA A 878 11.97 -17.85 7.22
CA ALA A 878 13.13 -18.61 7.63
C ALA A 878 14.41 -17.81 7.34
N ILE A 879 15.21 -17.56 8.36
CA ILE A 879 16.48 -16.84 8.27
C ILE A 879 17.62 -17.83 8.48
N GLY A 880 18.28 -18.20 7.40
CA GLY A 880 19.39 -19.15 7.45
C GLY A 880 19.04 -20.52 6.91
N GLY A 881 19.70 -20.85 5.82
CA GLY A 881 19.42 -22.01 4.98
C GLY A 881 18.35 -21.66 3.94
N THR A 882 18.66 -21.82 2.67
CA THR A 882 17.67 -21.64 1.60
C THR A 882 16.53 -22.65 1.82
N PRO A 883 15.27 -22.24 1.99
CA PRO A 883 14.18 -23.20 2.10
C PRO A 883 14.07 -24.00 0.80
N ALA A 884 13.89 -25.30 0.92
CA ALA A 884 13.59 -26.11 -0.24
C ALA A 884 12.26 -25.67 -0.86
N SER A 885 12.26 -25.32 -2.13
CA SER A 885 11.04 -24.90 -2.83
C SER A 885 10.88 -25.59 -4.18
N VAL A 886 9.65 -25.72 -4.60
CA VAL A 886 9.28 -26.23 -5.93
C VAL A 886 8.15 -25.38 -6.47
N SER A 887 8.31 -24.86 -7.68
CA SER A 887 7.26 -24.12 -8.38
C SER A 887 7.22 -24.46 -9.87
N THR A 888 6.05 -24.44 -10.48
CA THR A 888 5.89 -24.59 -11.93
C THR A 888 5.91 -23.21 -12.63
N TYR A 889 6.43 -23.18 -13.84
CA TYR A 889 6.47 -21.95 -14.64
C TYR A 889 6.29 -22.24 -16.12
N GLY A 890 5.80 -21.25 -16.89
CA GLY A 890 5.52 -21.37 -18.30
C GLY A 890 4.41 -22.40 -18.59
N THR A 891 4.16 -22.66 -19.85
CA THR A 891 3.15 -23.65 -20.29
C THR A 891 3.76 -24.65 -21.24
N GLY A 892 3.53 -25.92 -21.02
CA GLY A 892 3.85 -27.00 -21.91
C GLY A 892 3.01 -27.00 -23.21
N CYS A 893 3.16 -27.97 -24.04
CA CYS A 893 2.36 -28.11 -25.26
C CYS A 893 1.74 -29.49 -25.40
N ARG A 894 0.58 -29.53 -26.07
CA ARG A 894 -0.26 -30.73 -26.18
C ARG A 894 0.42 -31.87 -26.96
N GLY A 895 0.12 -33.09 -26.52
CA GLY A 895 0.30 -34.31 -27.22
C GLY A 895 -1.04 -34.87 -27.74
N SER A 896 -1.08 -36.18 -27.94
CA SER A 896 -2.32 -36.92 -28.21
C SER A 896 -3.26 -37.01 -26.99
N SER A 897 -2.80 -36.66 -25.82
CA SER A 897 -3.62 -36.51 -24.62
C SER A 897 -4.51 -35.27 -24.70
N PRO A 898 -5.75 -35.27 -24.20
CA PRO A 898 -6.62 -34.10 -24.19
C PRO A 898 -6.12 -32.96 -23.28
N LEU A 899 -5.22 -33.25 -22.36
CA LEU A 899 -4.59 -32.29 -21.44
C LEU A 899 -3.13 -32.09 -21.78
N ASN A 900 -2.58 -30.89 -21.44
CA ASN A 900 -1.14 -30.67 -21.54
C ASN A 900 -0.41 -31.55 -20.51
N PRO A 901 0.77 -32.11 -20.85
CA PRO A 901 1.62 -32.75 -19.86
C PRO A 901 1.99 -31.74 -18.76
N ALA A 902 1.77 -32.11 -17.51
CA ALA A 902 2.08 -31.29 -16.33
C ALA A 902 3.23 -31.92 -15.55
N ILE A 903 4.17 -31.09 -15.07
CA ILE A 903 5.30 -31.52 -14.24
C ILE A 903 5.02 -31.14 -12.77
N SER A 904 5.43 -31.98 -11.85
CA SER A 904 5.33 -31.75 -10.41
C SER A 904 6.48 -32.44 -9.66
N ALA A 905 6.65 -32.13 -8.39
CA ALA A 905 7.60 -32.81 -7.53
C ALA A 905 6.90 -33.75 -6.52
N VAL A 906 7.60 -34.81 -6.14
CA VAL A 906 7.21 -35.69 -5.06
C VAL A 906 8.20 -35.43 -3.91
N GLY A 907 7.72 -34.79 -2.85
CA GLY A 907 8.51 -34.29 -1.75
C GLY A 907 9.21 -32.94 -2.04
N LEU A 908 9.98 -32.46 -1.08
CA LEU A 908 10.76 -31.22 -1.22
C LEU A 908 12.23 -31.54 -1.50
N PRO A 909 12.93 -30.72 -2.35
CA PRO A 909 14.33 -30.92 -2.68
C PRO A 909 15.25 -30.45 -1.53
N ARG A 910 15.24 -31.13 -0.40
CA ARG A 910 16.08 -30.86 0.76
C ARG A 910 17.37 -31.66 0.72
N VAL A 911 18.46 -31.10 1.25
CA VAL A 911 19.70 -31.85 1.48
C VAL A 911 19.40 -33.11 2.30
N GLY A 912 19.89 -34.26 1.84
CA GLY A 912 19.63 -35.55 2.48
C GLY A 912 18.27 -36.20 2.12
N ASN A 913 17.40 -35.58 1.34
CA ASN A 913 16.16 -36.24 0.91
C ASN A 913 16.42 -37.20 -0.25
N THR A 914 16.72 -38.45 0.04
CA THR A 914 16.95 -39.49 -0.95
C THR A 914 15.68 -39.97 -1.68
N ALA A 915 14.48 -39.63 -1.16
CA ALA A 915 13.20 -39.97 -1.75
C ALA A 915 12.63 -38.88 -2.66
N PHE A 916 13.33 -37.73 -2.83
CA PHE A 916 12.88 -36.68 -3.72
C PHE A 916 12.80 -37.17 -5.17
N ALA A 917 11.72 -36.85 -5.87
CA ALA A 917 11.50 -37.25 -7.25
C ALA A 917 10.72 -36.17 -8.05
N ILE A 918 10.83 -36.20 -9.36
CA ILE A 918 10.09 -35.37 -10.29
C ILE A 918 9.12 -36.24 -11.09
N GLN A 919 7.87 -35.85 -11.18
CA GLN A 919 6.80 -36.57 -11.83
C GLN A 919 6.24 -35.77 -13.00
N VAL A 920 5.90 -36.45 -14.11
CA VAL A 920 5.03 -35.93 -15.16
C VAL A 920 3.69 -36.64 -15.13
N GLN A 921 2.63 -35.89 -15.37
CA GLN A 921 1.25 -36.36 -15.49
C GLN A 921 0.64 -35.92 -16.81
N ASN A 922 -0.47 -36.48 -17.21
CA ASN A 922 -1.17 -36.18 -18.46
C ASN A 922 -0.33 -36.41 -19.74
N GLY A 923 0.76 -37.14 -19.65
CA GLY A 923 1.55 -37.55 -20.80
C GLY A 923 0.82 -38.58 -21.65
N ARG A 924 1.35 -38.89 -22.85
CA ARG A 924 0.85 -40.01 -23.61
C ARG A 924 1.10 -41.31 -22.87
N PRO A 925 0.08 -42.20 -22.72
CA PRO A 925 0.26 -43.51 -22.10
C PRO A 925 1.31 -44.35 -22.78
N ASN A 926 2.12 -45.07 -22.02
CA ASN A 926 3.15 -46.02 -22.46
C ASN A 926 4.17 -45.38 -23.44
N ALA A 927 4.48 -44.10 -23.29
CA ALA A 927 5.42 -43.37 -24.13
C ALA A 927 6.75 -43.10 -23.42
N ALA A 928 7.85 -43.03 -24.16
CA ALA A 928 9.12 -42.59 -23.60
C ALA A 928 9.06 -41.10 -23.24
N ALA A 929 9.49 -40.75 -22.02
CA ALA A 929 9.54 -39.41 -21.50
C ALA A 929 10.98 -39.11 -21.01
N VAL A 930 11.57 -38.05 -21.49
CA VAL A 930 12.92 -37.62 -21.10
C VAL A 930 12.81 -36.40 -20.20
N LEU A 931 13.27 -36.53 -18.95
CA LEU A 931 13.47 -35.39 -18.07
C LEU A 931 14.76 -34.68 -18.46
N ASN A 932 14.65 -33.41 -18.84
CA ASN A 932 15.75 -32.51 -19.10
C ASN A 932 15.88 -31.50 -17.99
N THR A 933 17.11 -31.12 -17.64
CA THR A 933 17.40 -30.14 -16.58
C THR A 933 18.38 -29.06 -17.06
N ALA A 934 18.31 -27.88 -16.44
CA ALA A 934 19.24 -26.78 -16.63
C ALA A 934 19.40 -25.97 -15.35
N PHE A 935 20.42 -25.13 -15.28
CA PHE A 935 20.64 -24.20 -14.16
C PHE A 935 19.96 -22.85 -14.35
N PHE A 936 19.39 -22.58 -15.53
CA PHE A 936 18.72 -21.32 -15.86
C PHE A 936 17.38 -21.59 -16.54
N PRO A 937 16.34 -20.75 -16.28
CA PRO A 937 15.09 -20.82 -17.03
C PRO A 937 15.23 -20.20 -18.43
N SER A 938 14.31 -20.55 -19.31
CA SER A 938 14.20 -20.02 -20.68
C SER A 938 12.72 -19.93 -21.06
N ASN A 939 12.42 -19.26 -22.17
CA ASN A 939 11.07 -19.19 -22.73
C ASN A 939 11.15 -19.07 -24.26
N VAL A 940 11.90 -19.96 -24.91
CA VAL A 940 12.15 -19.95 -26.35
C VAL A 940 11.04 -20.70 -27.06
N PRO A 941 10.32 -20.09 -28.04
CA PRO A 941 9.34 -20.80 -28.84
C PRO A 941 10.03 -21.79 -29.81
N ILE A 942 9.54 -23.04 -29.82
CA ILE A 942 9.98 -24.09 -30.76
C ILE A 942 8.73 -24.70 -31.39
N GLY A 943 8.43 -24.32 -32.65
CA GLY A 943 7.15 -24.66 -33.27
C GLY A 943 5.98 -24.08 -32.46
N SER A 944 5.00 -24.91 -32.14
CA SER A 944 3.87 -24.54 -31.27
C SER A 944 4.13 -24.78 -29.76
N CYS A 945 5.35 -25.19 -29.38
CA CYS A 945 5.79 -25.46 -28.03
C CYS A 945 6.75 -24.36 -27.53
N ARG A 946 7.08 -24.44 -26.22
CA ARG A 946 8.07 -23.58 -25.59
C ARG A 946 9.13 -24.41 -24.87
N LEU A 947 10.39 -24.14 -25.17
CA LEU A 947 11.51 -24.64 -24.39
C LEU A 947 11.71 -23.72 -23.19
N LEU A 948 11.50 -24.28 -22.01
CA LEU A 948 11.53 -23.55 -20.73
C LEU A 948 12.86 -23.71 -19.99
N LEU A 949 13.83 -24.41 -20.60
CA LEU A 949 15.18 -24.63 -20.06
C LEU A 949 16.21 -23.79 -20.81
N GLY A 950 17.06 -23.08 -20.09
CA GLY A 950 18.22 -22.37 -20.65
C GLY A 950 19.38 -23.30 -20.97
N PHE A 951 20.29 -22.88 -21.85
CA PHE A 951 21.48 -23.68 -22.22
C PHE A 951 22.60 -23.56 -21.17
N PRO A 952 23.38 -24.65 -20.90
CA PRO A 952 23.25 -25.99 -21.52
C PRO A 952 22.10 -26.80 -20.92
N ILE A 953 21.42 -27.58 -21.77
CA ILE A 953 20.35 -28.49 -21.35
C ILE A 953 20.96 -29.88 -21.17
N ASN A 954 20.72 -30.50 -20.02
CA ASN A 954 21.25 -31.81 -19.68
C ASN A 954 20.08 -32.81 -19.59
N PRO A 955 20.01 -33.80 -20.44
CA PRO A 955 19.07 -34.91 -20.26
C PRO A 955 19.48 -35.72 -19.03
N LEU A 956 18.58 -35.81 -18.05
CA LEU A 956 18.85 -36.44 -16.75
C LEU A 956 18.44 -37.92 -16.74
N ALA A 957 17.24 -38.22 -17.24
CA ALA A 957 16.70 -39.56 -17.22
C ALA A 957 15.67 -39.78 -18.34
N THR A 958 15.60 -41.00 -18.83
CA THR A 958 14.52 -41.47 -19.72
C THR A 958 13.69 -42.49 -18.97
N VAL A 959 12.39 -42.27 -18.90
CA VAL A 959 11.40 -43.14 -18.25
C VAL A 959 10.26 -43.43 -19.22
N VAL A 960 9.42 -44.37 -18.89
CA VAL A 960 8.22 -44.70 -19.69
C VAL A 960 7.00 -44.33 -18.86
N THR A 961 6.05 -43.58 -19.45
CA THR A 961 4.78 -43.28 -18.80
C THR A 961 3.95 -44.56 -18.66
N ASN A 962 3.24 -44.71 -17.57
CA ASN A 962 2.29 -45.81 -17.35
C ASN A 962 1.03 -45.67 -18.24
N GLY A 963 0.10 -46.61 -18.11
CA GLY A 963 -1.18 -46.62 -18.84
C GLY A 963 -2.05 -45.37 -18.59
N GLN A 964 -1.76 -44.56 -17.57
CA GLN A 964 -2.43 -43.31 -17.22
C GLN A 964 -1.66 -42.06 -17.68
N GLY A 965 -0.54 -42.26 -18.38
CA GLY A 965 0.30 -41.15 -18.82
C GLY A 965 1.14 -40.50 -17.71
N VAL A 966 1.45 -41.24 -16.65
CA VAL A 966 2.26 -40.78 -15.50
C VAL A 966 3.64 -41.45 -15.53
N ALA A 967 4.68 -40.70 -15.31
CA ALA A 967 6.04 -41.23 -15.06
C ALA A 967 6.73 -40.44 -13.94
N GLN A 968 7.63 -41.07 -13.23
CA GLN A 968 8.38 -40.48 -12.11
C GLN A 968 9.87 -40.76 -12.26
N THR A 969 10.68 -39.75 -12.02
CA THR A 969 12.16 -39.86 -12.00
C THR A 969 12.67 -39.54 -10.59
N GLY A 970 13.29 -40.50 -9.94
CA GLY A 970 13.98 -40.28 -8.65
C GLY A 970 15.19 -39.36 -8.84
N LEU A 971 15.28 -38.35 -8.01
CA LEU A 971 16.38 -37.37 -7.99
C LEU A 971 16.85 -37.20 -6.56
N GLY A 972 17.18 -38.30 -5.87
CA GLY A 972 17.59 -38.24 -4.47
C GLY A 972 18.68 -37.19 -4.23
N ILE A 973 18.45 -36.28 -3.29
CA ILE A 973 19.36 -35.20 -2.96
C ILE A 973 20.40 -35.72 -1.93
N PRO A 974 21.69 -35.75 -2.23
CA PRO A 974 22.71 -36.19 -1.28
C PRO A 974 22.74 -35.34 0.00
N ASN A 975 23.17 -35.95 1.10
CA ASN A 975 23.36 -35.22 2.35
C ASN A 975 24.66 -34.38 2.31
N ASN A 976 24.65 -33.35 1.45
CA ASN A 976 25.76 -32.43 1.26
C ASN A 976 25.28 -30.99 1.42
N PRO A 977 25.63 -30.28 2.51
CA PRO A 977 25.18 -28.91 2.76
C PRO A 977 25.55 -27.90 1.65
N SER A 978 26.61 -28.18 0.86
CA SER A 978 26.99 -27.28 -0.23
C SER A 978 25.97 -27.24 -1.40
N LEU A 979 25.01 -28.17 -1.40
CA LEU A 979 23.91 -28.18 -2.39
C LEU A 979 22.78 -27.22 -2.02
N SER A 980 22.71 -26.76 -0.79
CA SER A 980 21.68 -25.81 -0.34
C SER A 980 21.83 -24.47 -1.10
N GLY A 981 20.70 -23.94 -1.57
CA GLY A 981 20.65 -22.72 -2.39
C GLY A 981 20.80 -22.94 -3.90
N ILE A 982 21.16 -24.14 -4.35
CA ILE A 982 21.23 -24.44 -5.79
C ILE A 982 19.82 -24.51 -6.37
N SER A 983 19.59 -23.75 -7.45
CA SER A 983 18.37 -23.83 -8.26
C SER A 983 18.56 -24.72 -9.46
N LEU A 984 17.63 -25.65 -9.68
CA LEU A 984 17.55 -26.50 -10.85
C LEU A 984 16.21 -26.30 -11.56
N PHE A 985 16.22 -26.37 -12.86
CA PHE A 985 15.02 -26.27 -13.70
C PHE A 985 14.80 -27.56 -14.47
N GLY A 986 13.57 -28.07 -14.51
CA GLY A 986 13.23 -29.34 -15.15
C GLY A 986 12.09 -29.19 -16.17
N GLN A 987 12.15 -29.93 -17.27
CA GLN A 987 11.06 -30.06 -18.25
C GLN A 987 11.08 -31.45 -18.88
N TYR A 988 9.92 -32.10 -18.98
CA TYR A 988 9.77 -33.35 -19.68
C TYR A 988 9.46 -33.15 -21.17
N VAL A 989 10.16 -33.91 -22.02
CA VAL A 989 9.82 -34.11 -23.42
C VAL A 989 9.30 -35.53 -23.58
N ILE A 990 8.10 -35.70 -24.09
CA ILE A 990 7.39 -36.98 -24.19
C ILE A 990 7.25 -37.32 -25.68
N LEU A 991 7.71 -38.48 -26.12
CA LEU A 991 7.56 -38.92 -27.48
C LEU A 991 6.09 -39.20 -27.81
N ASP A 992 5.54 -38.44 -28.73
CA ASP A 992 4.14 -38.48 -29.14
C ASP A 992 4.04 -38.16 -30.65
N PRO A 993 3.71 -39.16 -31.53
CA PRO A 993 3.61 -38.95 -32.97
C PRO A 993 2.58 -37.89 -33.40
N ASN A 994 1.69 -37.49 -32.52
CA ASN A 994 0.72 -36.42 -32.75
C ASN A 994 0.98 -35.19 -31.84
N GLY A 995 2.17 -35.11 -31.24
CA GLY A 995 2.55 -34.02 -30.33
C GLY A 995 2.74 -32.71 -31.09
N ALA A 996 2.48 -31.63 -30.41
CA ALA A 996 2.55 -30.27 -30.94
C ALA A 996 3.97 -29.83 -31.30
N LEU A 997 5.01 -30.51 -30.78
CA LEU A 997 6.41 -30.29 -31.20
C LEU A 997 6.70 -31.04 -32.49
N PHE A 998 6.57 -30.38 -33.63
CA PHE A 998 6.81 -30.88 -34.99
C PHE A 998 6.09 -32.20 -35.32
N GLY A 999 5.00 -32.55 -34.64
CA GLY A 999 4.27 -33.79 -34.83
C GLY A 999 4.96 -35.04 -34.27
N VAL A 1000 5.96 -34.93 -33.40
CA VAL A 1000 6.74 -36.05 -32.85
C VAL A 1000 6.81 -36.11 -31.32
N ALA A 1001 6.53 -35.00 -30.63
CA ALA A 1001 6.60 -34.96 -29.17
C ALA A 1001 5.67 -33.89 -28.58
N SER A 1002 5.38 -34.03 -27.29
CA SER A 1002 4.76 -33.01 -26.41
C SER A 1002 5.74 -32.61 -25.30
N MET A 1003 5.53 -31.45 -24.73
CA MET A 1003 6.39 -30.93 -23.67
C MET A 1003 5.55 -30.53 -22.45
N SER A 1004 6.06 -30.83 -21.25
CA SER A 1004 5.46 -30.33 -20.00
C SER A 1004 5.70 -28.84 -19.82
N ASP A 1005 5.00 -28.22 -18.88
CA ASP A 1005 5.42 -26.99 -18.24
C ASP A 1005 6.80 -27.15 -17.57
N GLY A 1006 7.42 -26.03 -17.16
CA GLY A 1006 8.70 -26.03 -16.46
C GLY A 1006 8.52 -26.23 -14.97
N LEU A 1007 9.49 -26.86 -14.30
CA LEU A 1007 9.58 -27.00 -12.85
C LEU A 1007 10.87 -26.31 -12.37
N GLN A 1008 10.72 -25.34 -11.50
CA GLN A 1008 11.85 -24.75 -10.74
C GLN A 1008 11.93 -25.43 -9.39
N MET A 1009 13.11 -25.87 -9.04
CA MET A 1009 13.42 -26.52 -7.75
C MET A 1009 14.59 -25.77 -7.10
N GLN A 1010 14.45 -25.40 -5.84
CA GLN A 1010 15.52 -24.86 -5.04
C GLN A 1010 15.86 -25.83 -3.93
N ILE A 1011 17.12 -26.31 -3.90
CA ILE A 1011 17.58 -27.24 -2.87
C ILE A 1011 17.72 -26.45 -1.56
N GLY A 1012 16.99 -26.86 -0.54
CA GLY A 1012 17.04 -26.31 0.81
C GLY A 1012 17.73 -27.22 1.80
N ASN A 1013 17.91 -26.69 3.02
CA ASN A 1013 18.41 -27.50 4.17
C ASN A 1013 17.32 -28.36 4.78
#